data_ac74c524f4f761dc92d5a3dc0d251840
#
_entry.id   ac74c524f4f761dc92d5a3dc0d251840
#
_cell.length_a   1.000
_cell.length_b   1.000
_cell.length_c   1.000
_cell.angle_alpha   90.00
_cell.angle_beta   90.00
_cell.angle_gamma   90.00
#
_symmetry.space_group_name_H-M   'P 1'
#
loop_
_entity.id
_entity.type
_entity.pdbx_description
1 polymer ?
#
loop_
_entity_poly.entity_id
_entity_poly.type
_entity_poly.pdbx_seq_one_letter_code
_entity_poly.pdbx_strand_id
1 'polypeptide(L)'
;MLDYIVLDIECTKKPRFKPWMPGAYLCSICIETPDGTSKVWFFNPLKGSEEQHLKEIQELISASKMIVGHNIKFDMLWLYHCGLDVEHVSLWDTMVGHYLLMAQQPEGLNLDEVSAFYGFGQKVDEMKQWWENGYETDQIPLDLHERYIKQDVKLTHQIFSKQREMMNKHKLDKCAELTFAMTKILSRVEYDGAPFIEERAHVFCDKAKTQVQELNARMIDIAGIDFNPASAAQLSAILFGGQWDVDGREEYEVTLKSGIVKKKSRKCKIPVVYPGLGFKCSQKNLSKKTGKPSTDAQTVQSLHASNKRQRDFLNTLSEQRKVMKTISTVEGTNGDKGWLACLTGDGRLHGQFNQTITVTGRLSSSNPNLQNLPRSKGDDFPLKKVFCPSNGNVIVNCDLGQIEWKVAADLCRDDCMVNEIVHGLDVHTANAEHIFRVKKDEVDPKKWKELRTTAKTVSFRSLYGGGAHGFYYDSRMPSYSLSKWEEIMESFHDKYPGLVAWQNDNKKLALYQGWMRTPSGRVLKLNPDQPAAVCNYPVQSFSADLYNLATVVAMKRLKDAKLRAKLVLLVHDSLVFECHPEDAQALTNIVIGAMLDIPELSKQYFGHEMAVATTADAEVGLDYGSTNEVNINEVSARLVELGALEGNT
;
A
#
# COMPACT_ATOMS: atom_id res chain seq x y z
N MET A 1 -3.95 -12.26 -37.47
CA MET A 1 -3.67 -11.92 -36.08
C MET A 1 -3.93 -10.42 -35.94
N LEU A 2 -4.79 -10.00 -34.96
CA LEU A 2 -5.11 -8.62 -34.71
C LEU A 2 -3.99 -8.00 -33.84
N ASP A 3 -3.62 -6.76 -34.12
CA ASP A 3 -2.62 -6.09 -33.27
C ASP A 3 -3.16 -5.81 -31.87
N TYR A 4 -4.46 -5.52 -31.74
CA TYR A 4 -5.15 -5.35 -30.48
C TYR A 4 -6.66 -5.56 -30.63
N ILE A 5 -7.34 -5.70 -29.51
CA ILE A 5 -8.78 -5.52 -29.35
C ILE A 5 -9.04 -4.54 -28.21
N VAL A 6 -10.14 -3.79 -28.28
CA VAL A 6 -10.60 -2.93 -27.19
C VAL A 6 -11.77 -3.63 -26.51
N LEU A 7 -11.73 -3.72 -25.18
CA LEU A 7 -12.69 -4.50 -24.41
C LEU A 7 -13.22 -3.68 -23.24
N ASP A 8 -14.51 -3.87 -22.93
CA ASP A 8 -15.17 -3.37 -21.74
C ASP A 8 -16.21 -4.39 -21.27
N ILE A 9 -16.43 -4.44 -19.94
CA ILE A 9 -17.29 -5.42 -19.28
C ILE A 9 -18.29 -4.74 -18.36
N GLU A 10 -19.56 -5.20 -18.43
CA GLU A 10 -20.55 -4.84 -17.43
C GLU A 10 -21.00 -6.07 -16.64
N CYS A 11 -21.13 -5.90 -15.31
CA CYS A 11 -21.53 -6.95 -14.38
C CYS A 11 -22.63 -6.45 -13.42
N THR A 12 -23.15 -7.35 -12.62
CA THR A 12 -24.11 -7.01 -11.55
C THR A 12 -23.52 -6.03 -10.54
N LYS A 13 -24.31 -5.12 -10.02
CA LYS A 13 -23.88 -4.10 -9.03
C LYS A 13 -24.03 -4.54 -7.58
N LYS A 14 -24.93 -5.45 -7.28
CA LYS A 14 -25.14 -6.00 -5.93
C LYS A 14 -24.86 -7.50 -5.94
N PRO A 15 -24.06 -8.03 -5.02
CA PRO A 15 -23.21 -7.34 -4.05
C PRO A 15 -21.79 -7.11 -4.58
N ARG A 16 -21.47 -5.89 -4.95
CA ARG A 16 -20.10 -5.40 -5.16
C ARG A 16 -19.27 -6.02 -6.29
N PHE A 17 -19.65 -5.89 -7.55
CA PHE A 17 -18.76 -5.91 -8.74
C PHE A 17 -17.59 -6.93 -8.80
N LYS A 18 -17.43 -7.88 -7.91
CA LYS A 18 -16.30 -8.81 -7.91
C LYS A 18 -16.77 -10.21 -8.24
N PRO A 19 -16.07 -10.94 -9.14
CA PRO A 19 -16.56 -12.22 -9.65
C PRO A 19 -16.70 -13.30 -8.58
N TRP A 20 -15.94 -13.23 -7.49
CA TRP A 20 -16.02 -14.18 -6.37
C TRP A 20 -17.12 -13.85 -5.33
N MET A 21 -17.80 -12.72 -5.48
CA MET A 21 -18.87 -12.35 -4.55
C MET A 21 -20.14 -13.17 -4.83
N PRO A 22 -20.81 -13.72 -3.79
CA PRO A 22 -22.06 -14.47 -3.98
C PRO A 22 -23.12 -13.66 -4.73
N GLY A 23 -23.65 -14.23 -5.81
CA GLY A 23 -24.69 -13.61 -6.65
C GLY A 23 -24.16 -12.57 -7.66
N ALA A 24 -22.86 -12.37 -7.75
CA ALA A 24 -22.26 -11.58 -8.81
C ALA A 24 -22.17 -12.41 -10.11
N TYR A 25 -22.50 -11.81 -11.24
CA TYR A 25 -22.30 -12.41 -12.56
C TYR A 25 -22.05 -11.36 -13.63
N LEU A 26 -21.43 -11.83 -14.71
CA LEU A 26 -21.15 -11.06 -15.91
C LEU A 26 -22.47 -10.76 -16.66
N CYS A 27 -22.74 -9.50 -16.99
CA CYS A 27 -23.93 -9.10 -17.75
C CYS A 27 -23.64 -8.92 -19.24
N SER A 28 -22.48 -8.34 -19.58
CA SER A 28 -22.08 -8.19 -20.97
C SER A 28 -20.58 -8.04 -21.15
N ILE A 29 -20.09 -8.41 -22.34
CA ILE A 29 -18.75 -8.06 -22.86
C ILE A 29 -18.95 -7.38 -24.19
N CYS A 30 -18.25 -6.25 -24.39
CA CYS A 30 -18.12 -5.63 -25.70
C CYS A 30 -16.67 -5.70 -26.16
N ILE A 31 -16.45 -6.11 -27.40
CA ILE A 31 -15.14 -6.09 -28.05
C ILE A 31 -15.25 -5.30 -29.34
N GLU A 32 -14.29 -4.39 -29.54
CA GLU A 32 -14.09 -3.66 -30.79
C GLU A 32 -12.73 -4.04 -31.39
N THR A 33 -12.73 -4.31 -32.69
CA THR A 33 -11.53 -4.61 -33.47
C THR A 33 -10.90 -3.31 -34.03
N PRO A 34 -9.64 -3.34 -34.51
CA PRO A 34 -8.94 -2.14 -34.96
C PRO A 34 -9.61 -1.39 -36.12
N ASP A 35 -10.49 -2.05 -36.87
CA ASP A 35 -11.29 -1.45 -37.94
C ASP A 35 -12.55 -0.72 -37.47
N GLY A 36 -12.79 -0.70 -36.14
CA GLY A 36 -13.96 -0.06 -35.52
C GLY A 36 -15.21 -0.93 -35.49
N THR A 37 -15.12 -2.19 -35.89
CA THR A 37 -16.25 -3.14 -35.81
C THR A 37 -16.39 -3.58 -34.32
N SER A 38 -17.57 -3.37 -33.74
CA SER A 38 -17.87 -3.76 -32.36
C SER A 38 -18.97 -4.81 -32.27
N LYS A 39 -18.81 -5.76 -31.35
CA LYS A 39 -19.80 -6.78 -31.02
C LYS A 39 -20.02 -6.86 -29.51
N VAL A 40 -21.27 -7.02 -29.10
CA VAL A 40 -21.68 -7.19 -27.70
C VAL A 40 -22.23 -8.59 -27.50
N TRP A 41 -21.80 -9.27 -26.44
CA TRP A 41 -22.37 -10.52 -25.96
C TRP A 41 -23.04 -10.25 -24.63
N PHE A 42 -24.32 -10.63 -24.51
CA PHE A 42 -25.09 -10.53 -23.27
C PHE A 42 -25.14 -11.89 -22.60
N PHE A 43 -24.90 -11.92 -21.31
CA PHE A 43 -24.90 -13.10 -20.48
C PHE A 43 -26.18 -13.12 -19.63
N ASN A 44 -26.81 -14.27 -19.55
CA ASN A 44 -27.95 -14.48 -18.67
C ASN A 44 -27.88 -15.91 -18.13
N PRO A 45 -27.51 -16.09 -16.85
CA PRO A 45 -27.34 -17.40 -16.22
C PRO A 45 -28.55 -18.32 -16.38
N LEU A 46 -29.72 -17.75 -16.65
CA LEU A 46 -30.99 -18.51 -16.80
C LEU A 46 -31.26 -18.98 -18.24
N LYS A 47 -30.48 -18.50 -19.24
CA LYS A 47 -30.79 -18.75 -20.68
C LYS A 47 -29.81 -19.67 -21.41
N GLY A 48 -28.71 -20.10 -20.83
CA GLY A 48 -27.86 -21.19 -21.33
C GLY A 48 -27.05 -20.96 -22.62
N SER A 49 -26.87 -19.71 -23.08
CA SER A 49 -26.06 -19.40 -24.31
C SER A 49 -24.62 -19.01 -24.00
N GLU A 50 -24.18 -19.14 -22.77
CA GLU A 50 -22.89 -18.59 -22.28
C GLU A 50 -21.68 -19.27 -22.89
N GLU A 51 -21.71 -20.59 -23.06
CA GLU A 51 -20.56 -21.35 -23.58
C GLU A 51 -20.20 -20.93 -25.02
N GLN A 52 -21.20 -20.73 -25.88
CA GLN A 52 -20.96 -20.29 -27.27
C GLN A 52 -20.39 -18.86 -27.28
N HIS A 53 -20.88 -17.95 -26.42
CA HIS A 53 -20.35 -16.58 -26.32
C HIS A 53 -18.90 -16.59 -25.86
N LEU A 54 -18.58 -17.36 -24.84
CA LEU A 54 -17.21 -17.44 -24.31
C LEU A 54 -16.24 -18.03 -25.36
N LYS A 55 -16.70 -19.00 -26.16
CA LYS A 55 -15.90 -19.55 -27.26
C LYS A 55 -15.57 -18.50 -28.32
N GLU A 56 -16.55 -17.73 -28.78
CA GLU A 56 -16.34 -16.64 -29.75
C GLU A 56 -15.40 -15.56 -29.22
N ILE A 57 -15.56 -15.18 -27.94
CA ILE A 57 -14.69 -14.21 -27.24
C ILE A 57 -13.28 -14.77 -27.16
N GLN A 58 -13.11 -16.05 -26.79
CA GLN A 58 -11.80 -16.69 -26.73
C GLN A 58 -11.11 -16.71 -28.10
N GLU A 59 -11.85 -16.94 -29.17
CA GLU A 59 -11.30 -16.89 -30.53
C GLU A 59 -10.73 -15.51 -30.89
N LEU A 60 -11.45 -14.43 -30.53
CA LEU A 60 -10.97 -13.06 -30.72
C LEU A 60 -9.74 -12.74 -29.86
N ILE A 61 -9.76 -13.13 -28.58
CA ILE A 61 -8.61 -12.96 -27.67
C ILE A 61 -7.41 -13.71 -28.23
N SER A 62 -7.58 -14.98 -28.63
CA SER A 62 -6.50 -15.82 -29.16
C SER A 62 -5.92 -15.30 -30.50
N ALA A 63 -6.72 -14.57 -31.25
CA ALA A 63 -6.29 -13.93 -32.51
C ALA A 63 -5.58 -12.58 -32.25
N SER A 64 -5.51 -12.06 -31.02
CA SER A 64 -5.04 -10.73 -30.70
C SER A 64 -3.70 -10.74 -29.97
N LYS A 65 -2.87 -9.69 -30.14
CA LYS A 65 -1.61 -9.51 -29.42
C LYS A 65 -1.78 -8.70 -28.11
N MET A 66 -2.82 -7.86 -28.06
CA MET A 66 -3.03 -6.91 -26.96
C MET A 66 -4.52 -6.75 -26.67
N ILE A 67 -4.86 -6.60 -25.40
CA ILE A 67 -6.18 -6.13 -24.94
C ILE A 67 -6.03 -4.70 -24.40
N VAL A 68 -6.88 -3.81 -24.88
CA VAL A 68 -6.98 -2.42 -24.44
C VAL A 68 -8.26 -2.23 -23.65
N GLY A 69 -8.19 -1.57 -22.52
CA GLY A 69 -9.37 -1.21 -21.72
C GLY A 69 -9.14 0.03 -20.88
N HIS A 70 -10.15 0.46 -20.17
CA HIS A 70 -10.05 1.56 -19.19
C HIS A 70 -10.22 1.00 -17.78
N ASN A 71 -9.18 1.07 -16.93
CA ASN A 71 -9.12 0.31 -15.68
C ASN A 71 -9.24 -1.21 -15.92
N ILE A 72 -8.56 -1.68 -16.98
CA ILE A 72 -8.64 -3.04 -17.52
C ILE A 72 -8.41 -4.14 -16.47
N LYS A 73 -7.75 -3.81 -15.37
CA LYS A 73 -7.54 -4.74 -14.27
C LYS A 73 -8.87 -5.30 -13.72
N PHE A 74 -9.93 -4.49 -13.71
CA PHE A 74 -11.26 -4.93 -13.33
C PHE A 74 -11.82 -5.98 -14.30
N ASP A 75 -11.71 -5.73 -15.60
CA ASP A 75 -12.20 -6.62 -16.64
C ASP A 75 -11.44 -7.96 -16.63
N MET A 76 -10.12 -7.90 -16.40
CA MET A 76 -9.29 -9.09 -16.28
C MET A 76 -9.77 -10.05 -15.18
N LEU A 77 -10.31 -9.55 -14.05
CA LEU A 77 -10.85 -10.42 -13.01
C LEU A 77 -12.03 -11.27 -13.52
N TRP A 78 -12.88 -10.69 -14.36
CA TRP A 78 -14.02 -11.38 -14.96
C TRP A 78 -13.59 -12.33 -16.06
N LEU A 79 -12.59 -11.96 -16.88
CA LEU A 79 -12.03 -12.86 -17.88
C LEU A 79 -11.44 -14.12 -17.24
N TYR A 80 -10.67 -13.98 -16.14
CA TYR A 80 -10.16 -15.12 -15.36
C TYR A 80 -11.30 -15.98 -14.79
N HIS A 81 -12.33 -15.34 -14.26
CA HIS A 81 -13.47 -16.02 -13.65
C HIS A 81 -14.27 -16.85 -14.67
N CYS A 82 -14.40 -16.34 -15.89
CA CYS A 82 -15.02 -17.04 -17.01
C CYS A 82 -14.12 -18.12 -17.63
N GLY A 83 -12.91 -18.33 -17.12
CA GLY A 83 -11.98 -19.34 -17.63
C GLY A 83 -11.33 -18.99 -18.98
N LEU A 84 -11.35 -17.72 -19.39
CA LEU A 84 -10.75 -17.28 -20.63
C LEU A 84 -9.22 -17.24 -20.52
N ASP A 85 -8.53 -17.79 -21.51
CA ASP A 85 -7.07 -17.74 -21.61
C ASP A 85 -6.61 -16.40 -22.19
N VAL A 86 -6.02 -15.59 -21.32
CA VAL A 86 -5.47 -14.28 -21.63
C VAL A 86 -3.95 -14.22 -21.44
N GLU A 87 -3.30 -15.37 -21.27
CA GLU A 87 -1.89 -15.45 -20.87
C GLU A 87 -0.91 -14.94 -21.93
N HIS A 88 -1.28 -15.02 -23.21
CA HIS A 88 -0.41 -14.62 -24.31
C HIS A 88 -0.52 -13.13 -24.68
N VAL A 89 -1.61 -12.45 -24.30
CA VAL A 89 -1.84 -11.04 -24.65
C VAL A 89 -1.14 -10.07 -23.72
N SER A 90 -0.64 -8.97 -24.26
CA SER A 90 -0.25 -7.80 -23.47
C SER A 90 -1.48 -6.94 -23.13
N LEU A 91 -1.34 -6.03 -22.18
CA LEU A 91 -2.41 -5.11 -21.80
C LEU A 91 -2.02 -3.66 -22.12
N TRP A 92 -3.04 -2.84 -22.38
CA TRP A 92 -2.97 -1.38 -22.33
C TRP A 92 -4.14 -0.87 -21.50
N ASP A 93 -3.83 -0.16 -20.41
CA ASP A 93 -4.82 0.47 -19.55
C ASP A 93 -4.84 1.97 -19.81
N THR A 94 -5.95 2.49 -20.37
CA THR A 94 -6.04 3.92 -20.70
C THR A 94 -6.10 4.82 -19.48
N MET A 95 -6.56 4.34 -18.33
CA MET A 95 -6.50 5.05 -17.06
C MET A 95 -5.05 5.19 -16.58
N VAL A 96 -4.29 4.09 -16.58
CA VAL A 96 -2.85 4.07 -16.23
C VAL A 96 -2.04 4.88 -17.25
N GLY A 97 -2.38 4.78 -18.54
CA GLY A 97 -1.76 5.59 -19.59
C GLY A 97 -1.93 7.10 -19.36
N HIS A 98 -3.13 7.53 -18.98
CA HIS A 98 -3.38 8.93 -18.62
C HIS A 98 -2.57 9.39 -17.40
N TYR A 99 -2.55 8.57 -16.33
CA TYR A 99 -1.75 8.84 -15.15
C TYR A 99 -0.25 9.03 -15.48
N LEU A 100 0.34 8.21 -16.34
CA LEU A 100 1.74 8.37 -16.77
C LEU A 100 1.97 9.65 -17.58
N LEU A 101 1.08 9.97 -18.52
CA LEU A 101 1.15 11.18 -19.36
C LEU A 101 1.00 12.46 -18.53
N MET A 102 0.26 12.41 -17.43
CA MET A 102 0.06 13.54 -16.51
C MET A 102 1.14 13.61 -15.41
N ALA A 103 2.27 12.94 -15.60
CA ALA A 103 3.35 12.89 -14.61
C ALA A 103 2.86 12.49 -13.20
N GLN A 104 2.00 11.48 -13.15
CA GLN A 104 1.37 10.88 -11.96
C GLN A 104 0.46 11.83 -11.14
N GLN A 105 0.02 12.92 -11.74
CA GLN A 105 -0.85 13.92 -11.08
C GLN A 105 -2.01 14.34 -12.00
N PRO A 106 -2.89 13.40 -12.45
CA PRO A 106 -4.06 13.72 -13.23
C PRO A 106 -5.12 14.45 -12.38
N GLU A 107 -5.94 15.27 -13.02
CA GLU A 107 -7.11 15.89 -12.36
C GLU A 107 -8.26 14.91 -12.19
N GLY A 108 -8.38 13.92 -13.09
CA GLY A 108 -9.36 12.85 -13.04
C GLY A 108 -8.88 11.60 -13.75
N LEU A 109 -9.50 10.46 -13.43
CA LEU A 109 -9.09 9.14 -13.93
C LEU A 109 -10.26 8.29 -14.44
N ASN A 110 -11.52 8.68 -14.22
CA ASN A 110 -12.64 7.94 -14.80
C ASN A 110 -12.71 8.18 -16.32
N LEU A 111 -13.37 7.29 -17.04
CA LEU A 111 -13.41 7.32 -18.50
C LEU A 111 -13.95 8.63 -19.05
N ASP A 112 -14.97 9.25 -18.40
CA ASP A 112 -15.54 10.51 -18.82
C ASP A 112 -14.57 11.68 -18.69
N GLU A 113 -13.86 11.75 -17.56
CA GLU A 113 -12.87 12.81 -17.30
C GLU A 113 -11.69 12.69 -18.27
N VAL A 114 -11.20 11.46 -18.49
CA VAL A 114 -10.10 11.20 -19.41
C VAL A 114 -10.53 11.46 -20.86
N SER A 115 -11.74 11.04 -21.25
CA SER A 115 -12.30 11.32 -22.59
C SER A 115 -12.46 12.82 -22.84
N ALA A 116 -13.02 13.54 -21.86
CA ALA A 116 -13.17 15.00 -21.95
C ALA A 116 -11.81 15.71 -22.06
N PHE A 117 -10.80 15.26 -21.32
CA PHE A 117 -9.43 15.78 -21.40
C PHE A 117 -8.85 15.69 -22.82
N TYR A 118 -9.10 14.55 -23.52
CA TYR A 118 -8.63 14.38 -24.91
C TYR A 118 -9.57 14.94 -25.96
N GLY A 119 -10.73 15.49 -25.57
CA GLY A 119 -11.69 16.13 -26.48
C GLY A 119 -12.60 15.16 -27.24
N PHE A 120 -12.81 13.94 -26.74
CA PHE A 120 -13.62 12.91 -27.39
C PHE A 120 -15.10 12.87 -26.96
N GLY A 121 -15.54 13.78 -26.06
CA GLY A 121 -16.90 13.86 -25.57
C GLY A 121 -17.10 13.14 -24.24
N GLN A 122 -18.37 12.97 -23.86
CA GLN A 122 -18.78 12.36 -22.59
C GLN A 122 -19.66 11.13 -22.85
N LYS A 123 -19.76 10.27 -21.84
CA LYS A 123 -20.65 9.11 -21.83
C LYS A 123 -22.12 9.50 -21.94
N VAL A 124 -22.94 8.53 -22.40
CA VAL A 124 -24.38 8.59 -22.27
C VAL A 124 -24.76 8.18 -20.86
N ASP A 125 -25.20 9.12 -20.04
CA ASP A 125 -25.42 8.94 -18.59
C ASP A 125 -26.75 8.22 -18.25
N GLU A 126 -27.47 7.69 -19.27
CA GLU A 126 -28.79 7.09 -19.07
C GLU A 126 -28.74 5.83 -18.17
N MET A 127 -27.71 4.97 -18.32
CA MET A 127 -27.58 3.78 -17.46
C MET A 127 -27.34 4.14 -15.99
N LYS A 128 -26.61 5.20 -15.71
CA LYS A 128 -26.38 5.65 -14.34
C LYS A 128 -27.66 6.01 -13.61
N GLN A 129 -28.63 6.60 -14.31
CA GLN A 129 -29.94 6.92 -13.74
C GLN A 129 -30.69 5.64 -13.34
N TRP A 130 -30.62 4.56 -14.10
CA TRP A 130 -31.20 3.27 -13.75
C TRP A 130 -30.57 2.71 -12.47
N TRP A 131 -29.24 2.75 -12.38
CA TRP A 131 -28.53 2.29 -11.19
C TRP A 131 -28.84 3.13 -9.96
N GLU A 132 -28.93 4.46 -10.09
CA GLU A 132 -29.30 5.37 -9.00
C GLU A 132 -30.74 5.13 -8.52
N ASN A 133 -31.63 4.70 -9.40
CA ASN A 133 -32.98 4.28 -9.08
C ASN A 133 -33.07 2.85 -8.49
N GLY A 134 -31.93 2.17 -8.32
CA GLY A 134 -31.83 0.87 -7.65
C GLY A 134 -31.97 -0.35 -8.54
N TYR A 135 -32.02 -0.18 -9.86
CA TYR A 135 -32.05 -1.30 -10.80
C TYR A 135 -30.68 -1.96 -10.93
N GLU A 136 -30.66 -3.28 -11.18
CA GLU A 136 -29.45 -4.02 -11.52
C GLU A 136 -29.12 -3.89 -13.01
N THR A 137 -27.87 -4.15 -13.39
CA THR A 137 -27.39 -4.02 -14.78
C THR A 137 -28.21 -4.87 -15.75
N ASP A 138 -28.59 -6.07 -15.37
CA ASP A 138 -29.41 -7.00 -16.18
C ASP A 138 -30.88 -6.60 -16.33
N GLN A 139 -31.34 -5.64 -15.53
CA GLN A 139 -32.70 -5.08 -15.58
C GLN A 139 -32.81 -3.88 -16.53
N ILE A 140 -31.68 -3.40 -17.02
CA ILE A 140 -31.64 -2.25 -17.95
C ILE A 140 -32.05 -2.71 -19.35
N PRO A 141 -32.87 -1.93 -20.11
CA PRO A 141 -33.22 -2.27 -21.49
C PRO A 141 -31.98 -2.56 -22.35
N LEU A 142 -32.03 -3.70 -23.07
CA LEU A 142 -30.85 -4.19 -23.82
C LEU A 142 -30.33 -3.20 -24.86
N ASP A 143 -31.20 -2.46 -25.53
CA ASP A 143 -30.79 -1.44 -26.53
C ASP A 143 -30.05 -0.26 -25.88
N LEU A 144 -30.44 0.12 -24.67
CA LEU A 144 -29.74 1.15 -23.88
C LEU A 144 -28.39 0.63 -23.38
N HIS A 145 -28.37 -0.60 -22.85
CA HIS A 145 -27.16 -1.25 -22.37
C HIS A 145 -26.13 -1.45 -23.52
N GLU A 146 -26.60 -1.89 -24.70
CA GLU A 146 -25.74 -2.06 -25.88
C GLU A 146 -25.13 -0.73 -26.34
N ARG A 147 -25.93 0.34 -26.42
CA ARG A 147 -25.45 1.67 -26.77
C ARG A 147 -24.40 2.17 -25.79
N TYR A 148 -24.64 1.96 -24.50
CA TYR A 148 -23.74 2.41 -23.43
C TYR A 148 -22.39 1.73 -23.52
N ILE A 149 -22.33 0.37 -23.52
CA ILE A 149 -21.06 -0.36 -23.53
C ILE A 149 -20.28 -0.17 -24.83
N LYS A 150 -20.98 -0.03 -26.00
CA LYS A 150 -20.34 0.32 -27.27
C LYS A 150 -19.71 1.72 -27.23
N GLN A 151 -20.36 2.67 -26.56
CA GLN A 151 -19.81 4.00 -26.38
C GLN A 151 -18.53 3.98 -25.54
N ASP A 152 -18.52 3.22 -24.45
CA ASP A 152 -17.35 3.09 -23.56
C ASP A 152 -16.16 2.48 -24.29
N VAL A 153 -16.37 1.42 -25.04
CA VAL A 153 -15.33 0.80 -25.88
C VAL A 153 -14.82 1.78 -26.95
N LYS A 154 -15.72 2.52 -27.61
CA LYS A 154 -15.33 3.52 -28.63
C LYS A 154 -14.50 4.65 -28.03
N LEU A 155 -14.89 5.20 -26.87
CA LEU A 155 -14.12 6.24 -26.19
C LEU A 155 -12.75 5.72 -25.74
N THR A 156 -12.70 4.50 -25.20
CA THR A 156 -11.46 3.83 -24.82
C THR A 156 -10.52 3.64 -26.01
N HIS A 157 -11.05 3.25 -27.19
CA HIS A 157 -10.27 3.13 -28.42
C HIS A 157 -9.68 4.49 -28.90
N GLN A 158 -10.47 5.56 -28.86
CA GLN A 158 -10.01 6.88 -29.21
C GLN A 158 -8.91 7.39 -28.27
N ILE A 159 -9.09 7.19 -26.94
CA ILE A 159 -8.09 7.52 -25.92
C ILE A 159 -6.81 6.73 -26.13
N PHE A 160 -6.90 5.41 -26.35
CA PHE A 160 -5.76 4.54 -26.64
C PHE A 160 -4.94 5.06 -27.81
N SER A 161 -5.61 5.34 -28.94
CA SER A 161 -4.94 5.83 -30.14
C SER A 161 -4.17 7.12 -29.88
N LYS A 162 -4.77 8.05 -29.13
CA LYS A 162 -4.13 9.32 -28.76
C LYS A 162 -2.99 9.13 -27.76
N GLN A 163 -3.17 8.30 -26.76
CA GLN A 163 -2.14 7.99 -25.78
C GLN A 163 -0.92 7.33 -26.42
N ARG A 164 -1.11 6.42 -27.35
CA ARG A 164 -0.02 5.73 -28.07
C ARG A 164 0.86 6.73 -28.83
N GLU A 165 0.24 7.70 -29.51
CA GLU A 165 0.96 8.80 -30.17
C GLU A 165 1.76 9.64 -29.14
N MET A 166 1.12 10.01 -28.03
CA MET A 166 1.74 10.86 -26.99
C MET A 166 2.85 10.14 -26.25
N MET A 167 2.69 8.85 -25.92
CA MET A 167 3.73 8.04 -25.25
C MET A 167 5.03 8.02 -26.06
N ASN A 168 4.92 7.75 -27.37
CA ASN A 168 6.07 7.75 -28.27
C ASN A 168 6.72 9.16 -28.34
N LYS A 169 5.91 10.20 -28.57
CA LYS A 169 6.40 11.59 -28.60
C LYS A 169 7.14 11.99 -27.34
N HIS A 170 6.65 11.58 -26.18
CA HIS A 170 7.23 11.89 -24.87
C HIS A 170 8.25 10.85 -24.40
N LYS A 171 8.59 9.83 -25.18
CA LYS A 171 9.56 8.76 -24.83
C LYS A 171 9.22 8.08 -23.50
N LEU A 172 7.94 7.75 -23.33
CA LEU A 172 7.41 7.05 -22.16
C LEU A 172 7.16 5.55 -22.42
N ASP A 173 7.43 5.08 -23.64
CA ASP A 173 7.06 3.73 -24.10
C ASP A 173 7.54 2.64 -23.14
N LYS A 174 8.83 2.64 -22.76
CA LYS A 174 9.39 1.61 -21.87
C LYS A 174 8.80 1.64 -20.48
N CYS A 175 8.58 2.84 -19.92
CA CYS A 175 7.93 3.00 -18.63
C CYS A 175 6.46 2.53 -18.67
N ALA A 176 5.76 2.82 -19.78
CA ALA A 176 4.38 2.39 -20.01
C ALA A 176 4.28 0.88 -20.16
N GLU A 177 5.12 0.25 -21.00
CA GLU A 177 5.17 -1.20 -21.18
C GLU A 177 5.39 -1.94 -19.86
N LEU A 178 6.35 -1.48 -19.04
CA LEU A 178 6.59 -2.04 -17.72
C LEU A 178 5.37 -1.89 -16.79
N THR A 179 4.75 -0.70 -16.80
CA THR A 179 3.58 -0.42 -15.95
C THR A 179 2.38 -1.28 -16.36
N PHE A 180 2.15 -1.48 -17.67
CA PHE A 180 1.07 -2.35 -18.18
C PHE A 180 1.36 -3.83 -17.93
N ALA A 181 2.63 -4.28 -18.02
CA ALA A 181 3.00 -5.64 -17.63
C ALA A 181 2.69 -5.89 -16.14
N MET A 182 2.96 -4.91 -15.28
CA MET A 182 2.56 -4.97 -13.88
C MET A 182 1.04 -4.98 -13.70
N THR A 183 0.26 -4.24 -14.50
CA THR A 183 -1.21 -4.28 -14.44
C THR A 183 -1.72 -5.71 -14.59
N LYS A 184 -1.15 -6.48 -15.54
CA LYS A 184 -1.51 -7.88 -15.74
C LYS A 184 -1.16 -8.77 -14.54
N ILE A 185 0.04 -8.61 -13.98
CA ILE A 185 0.46 -9.35 -12.78
C ILE A 185 -0.47 -9.03 -11.61
N LEU A 186 -0.74 -7.74 -11.37
CA LEU A 186 -1.59 -7.29 -10.27
C LEU A 186 -3.03 -7.80 -10.42
N SER A 187 -3.59 -7.83 -11.63
CA SER A 187 -4.92 -8.40 -11.85
C SER A 187 -4.97 -9.89 -11.45
N ARG A 188 -3.90 -10.63 -11.72
CA ARG A 188 -3.80 -12.04 -11.32
C ARG A 188 -3.65 -12.20 -9.81
N VAL A 189 -2.82 -11.38 -9.16
CA VAL A 189 -2.67 -11.36 -7.70
C VAL A 189 -3.98 -11.02 -6.99
N GLU A 190 -4.73 -10.03 -7.48
CA GLU A 190 -6.04 -9.66 -6.95
C GLU A 190 -7.08 -10.78 -7.15
N TYR A 191 -7.04 -11.48 -8.30
CA TYR A 191 -7.93 -12.60 -8.57
C TYR A 191 -7.60 -13.82 -7.70
N ASP A 192 -6.32 -14.18 -7.58
CA ASP A 192 -5.91 -15.32 -6.76
C ASP A 192 -6.10 -15.05 -5.27
N GLY A 193 -5.97 -13.79 -4.81
CA GLY A 193 -6.10 -13.39 -3.40
C GLY A 193 -5.01 -14.01 -2.50
N ALA A 194 -4.89 -13.55 -1.28
CA ALA A 194 -3.97 -14.10 -0.28
C ALA A 194 -4.67 -15.16 0.58
N PRO A 195 -4.03 -16.30 0.87
CA PRO A 195 -4.63 -17.34 1.73
C PRO A 195 -4.85 -16.76 3.13
N PHE A 196 -6.03 -16.98 3.72
CA PHE A 196 -6.43 -16.34 4.96
C PHE A 196 -7.19 -17.30 5.89
N ILE A 197 -6.76 -17.38 7.15
CA ILE A 197 -7.43 -18.17 8.18
C ILE A 197 -8.25 -17.23 9.08
N GLU A 198 -9.57 -17.23 8.86
CA GLU A 198 -10.53 -16.38 9.55
C GLU A 198 -10.53 -16.61 11.07
N GLU A 199 -10.49 -17.86 11.51
CA GLU A 199 -10.50 -18.23 12.92
C GLU A 199 -9.30 -17.66 13.69
N ARG A 200 -8.11 -17.63 13.06
CA ARG A 200 -6.93 -16.98 13.66
C ARG A 200 -7.11 -15.49 13.83
N ALA A 201 -7.74 -14.83 12.84
CA ALA A 201 -8.03 -13.41 12.92
C ALA A 201 -8.99 -13.07 14.07
N HIS A 202 -10.05 -13.86 14.25
CA HIS A 202 -10.97 -13.73 15.38
C HIS A 202 -10.25 -13.91 16.72
N VAL A 203 -9.43 -14.97 16.88
CA VAL A 203 -8.66 -15.21 18.11
C VAL A 203 -7.75 -14.03 18.47
N PHE A 204 -7.05 -13.45 17.48
CA PHE A 204 -6.19 -12.29 17.73
C PHE A 204 -7.01 -11.05 18.08
N CYS A 205 -8.15 -10.85 17.43
CA CYS A 205 -9.02 -9.71 17.67
C CYS A 205 -9.63 -9.75 19.08
N ASP A 206 -10.11 -10.90 19.53
CA ASP A 206 -10.71 -11.07 20.86
C ASP A 206 -9.68 -10.90 21.98
N LYS A 207 -8.48 -11.44 21.82
CA LYS A 207 -7.37 -11.16 22.73
C LYS A 207 -7.02 -9.66 22.77
N ALA A 208 -6.96 -9.01 21.62
CA ALA A 208 -6.71 -7.57 21.53
C ALA A 208 -7.79 -6.75 22.23
N LYS A 209 -9.08 -7.10 22.08
CA LYS A 209 -10.19 -6.45 22.79
C LYS A 209 -10.05 -6.56 24.31
N THR A 210 -9.70 -7.74 24.81
CA THR A 210 -9.46 -7.96 26.26
C THR A 210 -8.32 -7.06 26.75
N GLN A 211 -7.19 -7.04 26.07
CA GLN A 211 -6.06 -6.18 26.43
C GLN A 211 -6.39 -4.69 26.37
N VAL A 212 -7.18 -4.25 25.40
CA VAL A 212 -7.65 -2.85 25.32
C VAL A 212 -8.51 -2.50 26.53
N GLN A 213 -9.37 -3.41 27.02
CA GLN A 213 -10.16 -3.18 28.24
C GLN A 213 -9.26 -3.00 29.47
N GLU A 214 -8.23 -3.85 29.63
CA GLU A 214 -7.26 -3.73 30.72
C GLU A 214 -6.47 -2.41 30.65
N LEU A 215 -6.02 -2.02 29.45
CA LEU A 215 -5.28 -0.77 29.24
C LEU A 215 -6.18 0.45 29.47
N ASN A 216 -7.45 0.41 29.10
CA ASN A 216 -8.42 1.46 29.38
C ASN A 216 -8.65 1.60 30.89
N ALA A 217 -8.84 0.50 31.62
CA ALA A 217 -8.98 0.51 33.08
C ALA A 217 -7.73 1.12 33.75
N ARG A 218 -6.54 0.74 33.30
CA ARG A 218 -5.28 1.31 33.80
C ARG A 218 -5.16 2.82 33.51
N MET A 219 -5.59 3.30 32.35
CA MET A 219 -5.61 4.75 32.06
C MET A 219 -6.59 5.50 32.98
N ILE A 220 -7.76 4.93 33.27
CA ILE A 220 -8.75 5.46 34.19
C ILE A 220 -8.17 5.55 35.62
N ASP A 221 -7.49 4.50 36.07
CA ASP A 221 -6.82 4.47 37.38
C ASP A 221 -5.73 5.56 37.48
N ILE A 222 -4.86 5.68 36.48
CA ILE A 222 -3.83 6.72 36.44
C ILE A 222 -4.45 8.12 36.41
N ALA A 223 -5.55 8.32 35.65
CA ALA A 223 -6.25 9.60 35.60
C ALA A 223 -7.01 9.91 36.91
N GLY A 224 -7.42 8.88 37.66
CA GLY A 224 -8.21 9.01 38.89
C GLY A 224 -9.65 9.48 38.63
N ILE A 225 -10.15 9.33 37.40
CA ILE A 225 -11.51 9.70 37.01
C ILE A 225 -11.94 8.83 35.84
N ASP A 226 -13.23 8.46 35.81
CA ASP A 226 -13.79 7.70 34.71
C ASP A 226 -13.92 8.58 33.46
N PHE A 227 -13.45 8.06 32.33
CA PHE A 227 -13.52 8.71 31.03
C PHE A 227 -13.48 7.67 29.90
N ASN A 228 -13.93 8.04 28.72
CA ASN A 228 -13.82 7.18 27.52
C ASN A 228 -12.52 7.47 26.77
N PRO A 229 -11.51 6.58 26.81
CA PRO A 229 -10.25 6.74 26.09
C PRO A 229 -10.39 6.84 24.56
N ALA A 230 -11.48 6.33 23.98
CA ALA A 230 -11.79 6.43 22.55
C ALA A 230 -12.34 7.82 22.17
N SER A 231 -12.81 8.61 23.15
CA SER A 231 -13.27 9.99 22.92
C SER A 231 -12.11 10.96 22.84
N ALA A 232 -11.84 11.52 21.67
CA ALA A 232 -10.78 12.52 21.50
C ALA A 232 -10.97 13.75 22.41
N ALA A 233 -12.21 14.15 22.67
CA ALA A 233 -12.53 15.28 23.53
C ALA A 233 -12.23 14.99 24.99
N GLN A 234 -12.62 13.81 25.50
CA GLN A 234 -12.33 13.41 26.88
C GLN A 234 -10.82 13.17 27.07
N LEU A 235 -10.17 12.47 26.16
CA LEU A 235 -8.73 12.25 26.20
C LEU A 235 -7.95 13.59 26.17
N SER A 236 -8.40 14.56 25.36
CA SER A 236 -7.81 15.92 25.36
C SER A 236 -7.93 16.60 26.72
N ALA A 237 -9.11 16.51 27.35
CA ALA A 237 -9.32 17.06 28.70
C ALA A 237 -8.46 16.35 29.78
N ILE A 238 -8.28 15.03 29.66
CA ILE A 238 -7.38 14.27 30.56
C ILE A 238 -5.94 14.71 30.40
N LEU A 239 -5.46 14.91 29.18
CA LEU A 239 -4.05 15.31 28.95
C LEU A 239 -3.80 16.78 29.36
N PHE A 240 -4.66 17.70 28.90
CA PHE A 240 -4.38 19.16 28.94
C PHE A 240 -5.25 19.94 29.91
N GLY A 241 -6.27 19.32 30.51
CA GLY A 241 -7.31 19.98 31.27
C GLY A 241 -8.49 20.41 30.40
N GLY A 242 -9.67 20.44 30.99
CA GLY A 242 -10.88 20.80 30.28
C GLY A 242 -12.14 20.20 30.90
N GLN A 243 -13.24 20.23 30.12
CA GLN A 243 -14.51 19.67 30.53
C GLN A 243 -15.13 18.87 29.41
N TRP A 244 -15.94 17.90 29.80
CA TRP A 244 -16.82 17.14 28.89
C TRP A 244 -18.14 16.81 29.59
N ASP A 245 -19.15 16.52 28.82
CA ASP A 245 -20.46 16.16 29.35
C ASP A 245 -20.62 14.64 29.41
N VAL A 246 -21.17 14.15 30.51
CA VAL A 246 -21.63 12.77 30.67
C VAL A 246 -23.15 12.72 30.71
N ASP A 247 -23.72 11.62 30.22
CA ASP A 247 -25.16 11.38 30.32
C ASP A 247 -25.55 11.13 31.77
N GLY A 248 -26.46 11.92 32.26
CA GLY A 248 -27.00 11.80 33.60
C GLY A 248 -28.51 11.92 33.63
N ARG A 249 -29.08 11.86 34.81
CA ARG A 249 -30.49 12.08 35.03
C ARG A 249 -30.65 13.14 36.12
N GLU A 250 -31.48 14.12 35.85
CA GLU A 250 -31.88 15.15 36.80
C GLU A 250 -33.29 14.81 37.31
N GLU A 251 -33.44 14.73 38.64
CA GLU A 251 -34.76 14.57 39.23
C GLU A 251 -35.43 15.96 39.38
N TYR A 252 -36.66 16.07 39.03
CA TYR A 252 -37.46 17.26 39.18
C TYR A 252 -38.87 16.92 39.69
N GLU A 253 -39.45 17.82 40.45
CA GLU A 253 -40.80 17.65 40.99
C GLU A 253 -41.85 18.27 40.08
N VAL A 254 -42.89 17.54 39.84
CA VAL A 254 -44.06 17.99 39.10
C VAL A 254 -45.29 17.93 39.99
N THR A 255 -45.90 19.07 40.26
CA THR A 255 -47.18 19.15 40.96
C THR A 255 -48.30 18.86 39.99
N LEU A 256 -49.00 17.79 40.20
CA LEU A 256 -50.19 17.42 39.40
C LEU A 256 -51.35 18.39 39.71
N LYS A 257 -52.33 18.48 38.77
CA LYS A 257 -53.54 19.29 38.97
C LYS A 257 -54.35 18.92 40.24
N SER A 258 -54.06 17.72 40.77
CA SER A 258 -54.64 17.23 42.05
C SER A 258 -53.89 17.70 43.29
N GLY A 259 -52.86 18.54 43.19
CA GLY A 259 -52.01 18.98 44.29
C GLY A 259 -50.92 17.98 44.73
N ILE A 260 -50.86 16.79 44.12
CA ILE A 260 -49.86 15.78 44.47
C ILE A 260 -48.55 16.09 43.77
N VAL A 261 -47.45 16.18 44.54
CA VAL A 261 -46.09 16.33 44.01
C VAL A 261 -45.55 14.94 43.62
N LYS A 262 -45.18 14.77 42.36
CA LYS A 262 -44.51 13.56 41.86
C LYS A 262 -43.09 13.91 41.42
N LYS A 263 -42.11 13.12 41.89
CA LYS A 263 -40.74 13.15 41.37
C LYS A 263 -40.70 12.50 39.99
N LYS A 264 -40.15 13.19 39.00
CA LYS A 264 -39.86 12.70 37.65
C LYS A 264 -38.39 12.86 37.37
N SER A 265 -37.83 12.05 36.51
CA SER A 265 -36.46 12.20 36.06
C SER A 265 -36.41 12.46 34.55
N ARG A 266 -35.51 13.38 34.12
CA ARG A 266 -35.23 13.63 32.72
C ARG A 266 -33.73 13.38 32.45
N LYS A 267 -33.42 12.94 31.23
CA LYS A 267 -32.03 12.87 30.79
C LYS A 267 -31.45 14.26 30.72
N CYS A 268 -30.27 14.45 31.27
CA CYS A 268 -29.51 15.70 31.22
C CYS A 268 -28.05 15.43 30.93
N LYS A 269 -27.31 16.45 30.53
CA LYS A 269 -25.84 16.42 30.41
C LYS A 269 -25.25 17.03 31.66
N ILE A 270 -24.40 16.24 32.33
CA ILE A 270 -23.69 16.71 33.55
C ILE A 270 -22.26 17.02 33.13
N PRO A 271 -21.79 18.28 33.33
CA PRO A 271 -20.41 18.65 33.00
C PRO A 271 -19.44 18.03 33.99
N VAL A 272 -18.42 17.37 33.50
CA VAL A 272 -17.26 16.88 34.26
C VAL A 272 -16.08 17.78 33.95
N VAL A 273 -15.49 18.38 34.97
CA VAL A 273 -14.31 19.26 34.86
C VAL A 273 -13.08 18.51 35.38
N TYR A 274 -12.00 18.50 34.63
CA TYR A 274 -10.76 17.86 35.03
C TYR A 274 -9.57 18.79 34.81
N PRO A 275 -8.64 18.89 35.82
CA PRO A 275 -7.51 19.82 35.73
C PRO A 275 -6.43 19.43 34.73
N GLY A 276 -6.53 18.20 34.16
CA GLY A 276 -5.54 17.63 33.32
C GLY A 276 -4.37 16.95 34.02
N LEU A 277 -3.65 16.11 33.30
CA LEU A 277 -2.40 15.51 33.80
C LEU A 277 -1.21 16.49 33.77
N GLY A 278 -1.44 17.73 33.31
CA GLY A 278 -0.45 18.80 33.29
C GLY A 278 0.49 18.81 32.09
N PHE A 279 0.11 18.17 30.98
CA PHE A 279 0.85 18.31 29.72
C PHE A 279 0.63 19.71 29.12
N LYS A 280 1.68 20.25 28.49
CA LYS A 280 1.60 21.50 27.74
C LYS A 280 1.32 21.25 26.29
N CYS A 281 0.29 21.89 25.74
CA CYS A 281 0.00 21.87 24.32
C CYS A 281 0.67 23.06 23.62
N SER A 282 1.42 22.80 22.55
CA SER A 282 1.94 23.87 21.68
C SER A 282 0.84 24.34 20.70
N GLN A 283 0.93 25.60 20.24
CA GLN A 283 -0.01 26.11 19.23
C GLN A 283 -0.06 25.27 17.95
N LYS A 284 1.05 24.62 17.58
CA LYS A 284 1.13 23.72 16.42
C LYS A 284 0.26 22.46 16.56
N ASN A 285 -0.04 22.08 17.79
CA ASN A 285 -0.81 20.88 18.13
C ASN A 285 -2.30 21.18 18.37
N LEU A 286 -2.77 22.38 18.03
CA LEU A 286 -4.18 22.69 18.03
C LEU A 286 -4.86 22.17 16.76
N SER A 287 -6.00 21.55 16.93
CA SER A 287 -6.84 21.13 15.79
C SER A 287 -7.28 22.35 14.97
N LYS A 288 -6.95 22.37 13.69
CA LYS A 288 -7.38 23.43 12.77
C LYS A 288 -8.91 23.57 12.69
N LYS A 289 -9.64 22.47 12.93
CA LYS A 289 -11.10 22.43 12.86
C LYS A 289 -11.80 22.93 14.11
N THR A 290 -11.23 22.69 15.29
CA THR A 290 -11.91 22.97 16.58
C THR A 290 -11.18 23.96 17.46
N GLY A 291 -9.93 24.33 17.15
CA GLY A 291 -9.06 25.15 17.99
C GLY A 291 -8.64 24.51 19.33
N LYS A 292 -9.09 23.26 19.59
CA LYS A 292 -8.76 22.53 20.84
C LYS A 292 -7.49 21.69 20.63
N PRO A 293 -6.77 21.34 21.73
CA PRO A 293 -5.63 20.44 21.66
C PRO A 293 -5.98 19.13 20.97
N SER A 294 -5.21 18.78 19.93
CA SER A 294 -5.35 17.49 19.24
C SER A 294 -4.84 16.35 20.12
N THR A 295 -5.41 15.17 19.94
CA THR A 295 -4.92 13.93 20.54
C THR A 295 -4.45 12.94 19.47
N ASP A 296 -4.15 13.41 18.25
CA ASP A 296 -3.58 12.56 17.20
C ASP A 296 -2.22 11.97 17.60
N ALA A 297 -1.74 11.03 16.83
CA ALA A 297 -0.50 10.32 17.13
C ALA A 297 0.69 11.28 17.18
N GLN A 298 0.75 12.28 16.30
CA GLN A 298 1.83 13.25 16.23
C GLN A 298 1.85 14.15 17.47
N THR A 299 0.69 14.66 17.90
CA THR A 299 0.56 15.46 19.11
C THR A 299 0.99 14.67 20.34
N VAL A 300 0.44 13.45 20.52
CA VAL A 300 0.75 12.61 21.69
C VAL A 300 2.24 12.24 21.72
N GLN A 301 2.85 11.92 20.57
CA GLN A 301 4.28 11.65 20.48
C GLN A 301 5.17 12.86 20.80
N SER A 302 4.67 14.09 20.65
CA SER A 302 5.41 15.30 20.98
C SER A 302 5.35 15.68 22.48
N LEU A 303 4.56 14.95 23.29
CA LEU A 303 4.41 15.25 24.72
C LEU A 303 5.60 14.71 25.53
N HIS A 304 6.17 15.57 26.37
CA HIS A 304 7.23 15.21 27.30
C HIS A 304 6.66 14.98 28.70
N ALA A 305 6.91 13.80 29.27
CA ALA A 305 6.50 13.45 30.62
C ALA A 305 7.47 14.04 31.64
N SER A 306 7.00 14.90 32.53
CA SER A 306 7.77 15.52 33.59
C SER A 306 7.81 14.70 34.90
N ASN A 307 6.90 13.72 35.05
CA ASN A 307 6.78 12.88 36.23
C ASN A 307 6.37 11.43 35.85
N LYS A 308 6.39 10.54 36.86
CA LYS A 308 6.06 9.10 36.65
C LYS A 308 4.62 8.92 36.19
N ARG A 309 3.64 9.62 36.77
CA ARG A 309 2.22 9.52 36.40
C ARG A 309 1.98 9.85 34.91
N GLN A 310 2.57 10.92 34.42
CA GLN A 310 2.51 11.33 33.03
C GLN A 310 3.17 10.28 32.12
N ARG A 311 4.33 9.77 32.52
CA ARG A 311 5.05 8.74 31.74
C ARG A 311 4.24 7.46 31.64
N ASP A 312 3.70 6.98 32.75
CA ASP A 312 2.90 5.77 32.80
C ASP A 312 1.63 5.91 31.97
N PHE A 313 0.98 7.09 31.97
CA PHE A 313 -0.18 7.36 31.13
C PHE A 313 0.17 7.35 29.63
N LEU A 314 1.23 8.04 29.19
CA LEU A 314 1.64 8.05 27.78
C LEU A 314 2.06 6.68 27.29
N ASN A 315 2.75 5.90 28.11
CA ASN A 315 3.12 4.53 27.76
C ASN A 315 1.88 3.64 27.57
N THR A 316 0.93 3.71 28.52
CA THR A 316 -0.32 2.93 28.45
C THR A 316 -1.18 3.36 27.25
N LEU A 317 -1.27 4.67 26.96
CA LEU A 317 -1.97 5.19 25.79
C LEU A 317 -1.31 4.74 24.48
N SER A 318 0.02 4.72 24.41
CA SER A 318 0.77 4.26 23.24
C SER A 318 0.54 2.77 22.98
N GLU A 319 0.57 1.96 24.04
CA GLU A 319 0.28 0.52 23.98
C GLU A 319 -1.18 0.27 23.56
N GLN A 320 -2.13 0.95 24.17
CA GLN A 320 -3.55 0.86 23.83
C GLN A 320 -3.79 1.16 22.33
N ARG A 321 -3.18 2.22 21.79
CA ARG A 321 -3.29 2.56 20.37
C ARG A 321 -2.68 1.51 19.45
N LYS A 322 -1.56 0.91 19.86
CA LYS A 322 -0.94 -0.21 19.12
C LYS A 322 -1.91 -1.40 19.05
N VAL A 323 -2.50 -1.78 20.18
CA VAL A 323 -3.47 -2.90 20.24
C VAL A 323 -4.75 -2.57 19.47
N MET A 324 -5.28 -1.35 19.59
CA MET A 324 -6.44 -0.88 18.82
C MET A 324 -6.21 -0.95 17.30
N LYS A 325 -4.96 -0.78 16.84
CA LYS A 325 -4.63 -0.94 15.42
C LYS A 325 -4.86 -2.38 14.94
N THR A 326 -4.62 -3.38 15.77
CA THR A 326 -4.94 -4.79 15.49
C THR A 326 -6.43 -4.97 15.25
N ILE A 327 -7.27 -4.47 16.17
CA ILE A 327 -8.74 -4.55 16.06
C ILE A 327 -9.22 -3.83 14.79
N SER A 328 -8.74 -2.60 14.56
CA SER A 328 -9.13 -1.82 13.38
C SER A 328 -8.69 -2.46 12.06
N THR A 329 -7.58 -3.18 12.06
CA THR A 329 -7.12 -3.91 10.88
C THR A 329 -8.01 -5.11 10.58
N VAL A 330 -8.41 -5.86 11.60
CA VAL A 330 -9.20 -7.10 11.45
C VAL A 330 -10.69 -6.79 11.26
N GLU A 331 -11.30 -5.99 12.12
CA GLU A 331 -12.75 -5.72 12.10
C GLU A 331 -13.13 -4.42 11.39
N GLY A 332 -12.18 -3.48 11.26
CA GLY A 332 -12.46 -2.13 10.80
C GLY A 332 -12.92 -1.19 11.91
N THR A 333 -13.06 0.09 11.60
CA THR A 333 -13.60 1.12 12.50
C THR A 333 -14.20 2.27 11.70
N ASN A 334 -15.30 2.85 12.19
CA ASN A 334 -15.88 4.12 11.70
C ASN A 334 -16.07 4.23 10.17
N GLY A 335 -16.52 3.16 9.52
CA GLY A 335 -16.77 3.14 8.08
C GLY A 335 -15.64 2.52 7.25
N ASP A 336 -14.44 2.36 7.81
CA ASP A 336 -13.38 1.58 7.19
C ASP A 336 -13.63 0.08 7.40
N LYS A 337 -13.53 -0.69 6.31
CA LYS A 337 -13.72 -2.13 6.35
C LYS A 337 -12.44 -2.81 6.79
N GLY A 338 -12.53 -3.62 7.85
CA GLY A 338 -11.47 -4.54 8.23
C GLY A 338 -11.37 -5.74 7.29
N TRP A 339 -10.39 -6.59 7.52
CA TRP A 339 -10.15 -7.79 6.72
C TRP A 339 -11.37 -8.73 6.70
N LEU A 340 -12.04 -8.94 7.85
CA LEU A 340 -13.21 -9.81 7.95
C LEU A 340 -14.37 -9.35 7.05
N ALA A 341 -14.56 -8.04 6.91
CA ALA A 341 -15.60 -7.50 6.01
C ALA A 341 -15.26 -7.62 4.52
N CYS A 342 -14.05 -8.06 4.18
CA CYS A 342 -13.56 -8.26 2.82
C CYS A 342 -13.45 -9.74 2.44
N LEU A 343 -13.75 -10.67 3.37
CA LEU A 343 -13.76 -12.11 3.10
C LEU A 343 -14.97 -12.48 2.23
N THR A 344 -14.78 -13.47 1.39
CA THR A 344 -15.79 -13.90 0.40
C THR A 344 -16.17 -15.38 0.51
N GLY A 345 -15.64 -16.08 1.52
CA GLY A 345 -15.97 -17.48 1.81
C GLY A 345 -15.14 -18.51 1.06
N ASP A 346 -14.21 -18.08 0.21
CA ASP A 346 -13.26 -18.96 -0.51
C ASP A 346 -11.95 -19.22 0.28
N GLY A 347 -11.85 -18.72 1.53
CA GLY A 347 -10.65 -18.83 2.37
C GLY A 347 -9.51 -17.90 1.94
N ARG A 348 -9.82 -16.88 1.13
CA ARG A 348 -8.82 -15.94 0.61
C ARG A 348 -9.24 -14.48 0.86
N LEU A 349 -8.25 -13.61 0.94
CA LEU A 349 -8.44 -12.17 1.10
C LEU A 349 -8.01 -11.45 -0.17
N HIS A 350 -8.98 -10.91 -0.89
CA HIS A 350 -8.78 -10.22 -2.17
C HIS A 350 -8.63 -8.71 -1.94
N GLY A 351 -7.39 -8.25 -1.87
CA GLY A 351 -7.08 -6.81 -1.79
C GLY A 351 -6.96 -6.18 -3.18
N GLN A 352 -6.90 -4.85 -3.20
CA GLN A 352 -6.62 -4.08 -4.42
C GLN A 352 -5.22 -3.47 -4.35
N PHE A 353 -4.46 -3.55 -5.45
CA PHE A 353 -3.17 -2.91 -5.63
C PHE A 353 -3.30 -1.78 -6.66
N ASN A 354 -3.25 -0.53 -6.20
CA ASN A 354 -3.51 0.63 -7.04
C ASN A 354 -2.20 1.19 -7.60
N GLN A 355 -2.14 1.38 -8.92
CA GLN A 355 -0.98 1.92 -9.64
C GLN A 355 -1.05 3.43 -9.85
N THR A 356 -2.20 4.06 -9.61
CA THR A 356 -2.50 5.44 -10.01
C THR A 356 -2.75 6.40 -8.85
N ILE A 357 -2.38 6.02 -7.61
CA ILE A 357 -2.64 6.83 -6.41
C ILE A 357 -1.40 7.61 -5.99
N THR A 358 -0.20 7.04 -6.10
CA THR A 358 1.03 7.68 -5.61
C THR A 358 1.68 8.53 -6.69
N VAL A 359 2.31 9.63 -6.31
CA VAL A 359 3.04 10.49 -7.26
C VAL A 359 4.40 9.91 -7.68
N THR A 360 4.86 8.85 -7.04
CA THR A 360 6.16 8.21 -7.30
C THR A 360 6.06 6.95 -8.16
N GLY A 361 4.84 6.50 -8.50
CA GLY A 361 4.65 5.23 -9.21
C GLY A 361 4.73 3.98 -8.32
N ARG A 362 4.93 4.15 -7.00
CA ARG A 362 4.78 3.03 -6.05
C ARG A 362 3.34 2.54 -6.03
N LEU A 363 3.16 1.26 -5.77
CA LEU A 363 1.86 0.69 -5.51
C LEU A 363 1.29 1.22 -4.19
N SER A 364 -0.01 1.37 -4.11
CA SER A 364 -0.75 1.46 -2.86
C SER A 364 -1.77 0.33 -2.78
N SER A 365 -2.27 0.01 -1.60
CA SER A 365 -3.23 -1.06 -1.43
C SER A 365 -4.47 -0.58 -0.66
N SER A 366 -5.63 -1.10 -1.06
CA SER A 366 -6.93 -0.77 -0.47
C SER A 366 -7.90 -1.95 -0.55
N ASN A 367 -8.96 -1.90 0.21
CA ASN A 367 -10.11 -2.84 0.17
C ASN A 367 -9.76 -4.34 0.28
N PRO A 368 -8.96 -4.78 1.28
CA PRO A 368 -8.30 -4.02 2.34
C PRO A 368 -6.85 -3.63 1.97
N ASN A 369 -6.23 -2.76 2.79
CA ASN A 369 -4.82 -2.45 2.62
C ASN A 369 -3.95 -3.63 3.09
N LEU A 370 -3.28 -4.30 2.15
CA LEU A 370 -2.40 -5.45 2.39
C LEU A 370 -0.90 -5.10 2.37
N GLN A 371 -0.55 -3.82 2.17
CA GLN A 371 0.84 -3.37 2.21
C GLN A 371 1.28 -2.86 3.59
N ASN A 372 0.34 -2.47 4.45
CA ASN A 372 0.61 -1.94 5.79
C ASN A 372 0.40 -3.01 6.88
N LEU A 373 0.98 -4.20 6.69
CA LEU A 373 0.89 -5.29 7.65
C LEU A 373 1.76 -5.00 8.89
N PRO A 374 1.24 -5.20 10.12
CA PRO A 374 2.03 -5.06 11.34
C PRO A 374 3.22 -6.03 11.35
N ARG A 375 4.31 -5.65 12.02
CA ARG A 375 5.46 -6.55 12.22
C ARG A 375 5.06 -7.69 13.16
N SER A 376 5.41 -8.92 12.81
CA SER A 376 5.08 -10.10 13.63
C SER A 376 6.12 -10.41 14.71
N LYS A 377 7.38 -10.04 14.50
CA LYS A 377 8.48 -10.40 15.40
C LYS A 377 8.40 -9.57 16.70
N GLY A 378 8.13 -10.22 17.84
CA GLY A 378 7.97 -9.55 19.14
C GLY A 378 6.63 -8.83 19.30
N ASP A 379 5.61 -9.16 18.51
CA ASP A 379 4.25 -8.67 18.67
C ASP A 379 3.37 -9.72 19.40
N ASP A 380 2.54 -9.24 20.32
CA ASP A 380 1.57 -10.09 21.04
C ASP A 380 0.47 -10.58 20.09
N PHE A 381 0.25 -9.88 18.98
CA PHE A 381 -0.72 -10.18 17.93
C PHE A 381 -0.04 -10.30 16.58
N PRO A 382 0.58 -11.45 16.26
CA PRO A 382 1.30 -11.61 15.00
C PRO A 382 0.34 -11.78 13.83
N LEU A 383 -0.31 -10.68 13.39
CA LEU A 383 -1.35 -10.68 12.36
C LEU A 383 -0.91 -11.31 11.04
N LYS A 384 0.37 -11.27 10.70
CA LYS A 384 0.87 -11.97 9.51
C LYS A 384 0.62 -13.49 9.54
N LYS A 385 0.41 -14.10 10.72
CA LYS A 385 0.10 -15.54 10.85
C LYS A 385 -1.29 -15.93 10.34
N VAL A 386 -2.15 -14.97 10.09
CA VAL A 386 -3.45 -15.25 9.45
C VAL A 386 -3.30 -15.61 7.97
N PHE A 387 -2.20 -15.16 7.33
CA PHE A 387 -1.85 -15.51 5.95
C PHE A 387 -1.12 -16.84 5.94
N CYS A 388 -1.89 -17.90 5.83
CA CYS A 388 -1.41 -19.28 5.93
C CYS A 388 -1.98 -20.07 4.74
N PRO A 389 -1.13 -20.64 3.89
CA PRO A 389 -1.57 -21.41 2.74
C PRO A 389 -2.31 -22.69 3.17
N SER A 390 -3.17 -23.16 2.29
CA SER A 390 -3.87 -24.43 2.43
C SER A 390 -3.10 -25.56 1.75
N ASN A 391 -3.57 -26.79 1.94
CA ASN A 391 -3.15 -27.97 1.18
C ASN A 391 -1.65 -28.29 1.23
N GLY A 392 -0.98 -28.03 2.37
CA GLY A 392 0.44 -28.34 2.53
C GLY A 392 1.39 -27.42 1.78
N ASN A 393 0.91 -26.33 1.16
CA ASN A 393 1.75 -25.31 0.59
C ASN A 393 2.50 -24.52 1.67
N VAL A 394 3.53 -23.80 1.26
CA VAL A 394 4.37 -22.95 2.13
C VAL A 394 4.38 -21.51 1.65
N ILE A 395 4.78 -20.61 2.52
CA ILE A 395 5.06 -19.20 2.16
C ILE A 395 6.55 -19.03 1.87
N VAL A 396 6.85 -18.46 0.72
CA VAL A 396 8.18 -17.97 0.35
C VAL A 396 8.08 -16.45 0.21
N ASN A 397 8.90 -15.72 0.96
CA ASN A 397 9.00 -14.27 0.93
C ASN A 397 10.39 -13.87 0.43
N CYS A 398 10.45 -13.09 -0.66
CA CYS A 398 11.70 -12.57 -1.22
C CYS A 398 11.70 -11.05 -1.13
N ASP A 399 12.72 -10.45 -0.53
CA ASP A 399 12.80 -9.02 -0.21
C ASP A 399 14.04 -8.36 -0.83
N LEU A 400 13.88 -7.17 -1.42
CA LEU A 400 14.99 -6.38 -1.95
C LEU A 400 15.70 -5.63 -0.83
N GLY A 401 16.98 -5.93 -0.64
CA GLY A 401 17.80 -5.32 0.40
C GLY A 401 18.09 -3.83 0.15
N GLN A 402 17.49 -2.92 0.92
CA GLN A 402 17.76 -1.48 0.96
C GLN A 402 17.79 -0.81 -0.42
N ILE A 403 16.85 -1.14 -1.30
CA ILE A 403 16.85 -0.66 -2.69
C ILE A 403 16.91 0.87 -2.81
N GLU A 404 16.22 1.61 -1.92
CA GLU A 404 16.21 3.08 -1.96
C GLU A 404 17.60 3.68 -1.68
N TRP A 405 18.37 3.07 -0.76
CA TRP A 405 19.74 3.53 -0.48
C TRP A 405 20.67 3.30 -1.68
N LYS A 406 20.52 2.15 -2.32
CA LYS A 406 21.28 1.78 -3.52
C LYS A 406 20.93 2.65 -4.72
N VAL A 407 19.65 2.92 -4.92
CA VAL A 407 19.18 3.83 -5.97
C VAL A 407 19.66 5.26 -5.72
N ALA A 408 19.67 5.71 -4.46
CA ALA A 408 20.20 7.03 -4.15
C ALA A 408 21.72 7.12 -4.46
N ALA A 409 22.51 6.11 -4.05
CA ALA A 409 23.92 6.02 -4.39
C ALA A 409 24.16 6.01 -5.91
N ASP A 410 23.31 5.28 -6.64
CA ASP A 410 23.34 5.23 -8.10
C ASP A 410 23.03 6.59 -8.75
N LEU A 411 21.97 7.27 -8.29
CA LEU A 411 21.56 8.57 -8.86
C LEU A 411 22.51 9.72 -8.52
N CYS A 412 23.04 9.77 -7.29
CA CYS A 412 23.95 10.83 -6.87
C CYS A 412 25.42 10.57 -7.20
N ARG A 413 25.79 9.32 -7.52
CA ARG A 413 27.16 8.91 -7.81
C ARG A 413 28.17 9.34 -6.72
N ASP A 414 27.74 9.35 -5.46
CA ASP A 414 28.62 9.66 -4.34
C ASP A 414 29.62 8.55 -4.12
N ASP A 415 30.92 8.86 -4.20
CA ASP A 415 32.00 7.88 -4.13
C ASP A 415 31.99 7.08 -2.81
N CYS A 416 31.68 7.74 -1.69
CA CYS A 416 31.63 7.09 -0.39
C CYS A 416 30.44 6.11 -0.32
N MET A 417 29.24 6.52 -0.76
CA MET A 417 28.06 5.64 -0.79
C MET A 417 28.30 4.43 -1.70
N VAL A 418 28.82 4.66 -2.90
CA VAL A 418 29.11 3.59 -3.87
C VAL A 418 30.14 2.62 -3.29
N ASN A 419 31.26 3.12 -2.74
CA ASN A 419 32.31 2.29 -2.14
C ASN A 419 31.77 1.44 -0.98
N GLU A 420 30.97 2.02 -0.09
CA GLU A 420 30.37 1.27 1.03
C GLU A 420 29.52 0.10 0.54
N ILE A 421 28.69 0.31 -0.49
CA ILE A 421 27.84 -0.73 -1.06
C ILE A 421 28.66 -1.80 -1.78
N VAL A 422 29.63 -1.40 -2.60
CA VAL A 422 30.48 -2.32 -3.37
C VAL A 422 31.30 -3.23 -2.44
N HIS A 423 31.76 -2.71 -1.29
CA HIS A 423 32.52 -3.51 -0.30
C HIS A 423 31.61 -4.23 0.71
N GLY A 424 30.29 -4.18 0.56
CA GLY A 424 29.34 -4.90 1.42
C GLY A 424 29.32 -4.39 2.87
N LEU A 425 29.68 -3.13 3.11
CA LEU A 425 29.71 -2.56 4.46
C LEU A 425 28.27 -2.37 5.00
N ASP A 426 28.08 -2.63 6.29
CA ASP A 426 26.84 -2.21 6.96
C ASP A 426 26.81 -0.69 7.09
N VAL A 427 26.13 -0.04 6.14
CA VAL A 427 26.01 1.42 6.04
C VAL A 427 25.53 2.04 7.35
N HIS A 428 24.63 1.38 8.09
CA HIS A 428 24.13 1.91 9.36
C HIS A 428 25.17 1.84 10.47
N THR A 429 26.02 0.82 10.47
CA THR A 429 27.19 0.74 11.35
C THR A 429 28.22 1.79 10.97
N ALA A 430 28.59 1.88 9.69
CA ALA A 430 29.53 2.88 9.20
C ALA A 430 29.08 4.33 9.49
N ASN A 431 27.78 4.60 9.36
CA ASN A 431 27.21 5.91 9.69
C ASN A 431 27.18 6.17 11.20
N ALA A 432 26.89 5.16 12.04
CA ALA A 432 26.95 5.34 13.49
C ALA A 432 28.37 5.65 13.96
N GLU A 433 29.37 4.92 13.48
CA GLU A 433 30.77 5.16 13.80
C GLU A 433 31.24 6.56 13.37
N HIS A 434 30.87 6.97 12.16
CA HIS A 434 31.26 8.28 11.62
C HIS A 434 30.58 9.45 12.36
N ILE A 435 29.25 9.41 12.50
CA ILE A 435 28.43 10.47 13.10
C ILE A 435 28.76 10.66 14.59
N PHE A 436 28.92 9.57 15.33
CA PHE A 436 29.15 9.63 16.77
C PHE A 436 30.64 9.54 17.16
N ARG A 437 31.52 9.35 16.18
CA ARG A 437 32.98 9.25 16.35
C ARG A 437 33.37 8.16 17.36
N VAL A 438 32.73 7.02 17.31
CA VAL A 438 32.95 5.85 18.19
C VAL A 438 33.03 4.59 17.36
N LYS A 439 33.80 3.60 17.83
CA LYS A 439 33.80 2.28 17.22
C LYS A 439 32.80 1.34 17.90
N LYS A 440 32.25 0.40 17.13
CA LYS A 440 31.27 -0.57 17.66
C LYS A 440 31.80 -1.28 18.91
N ASP A 441 33.07 -1.69 18.88
CA ASP A 441 33.72 -2.49 19.93
C ASP A 441 34.12 -1.66 21.16
N GLU A 442 34.06 -0.31 21.08
CA GLU A 442 34.39 0.63 22.18
C GLU A 442 33.19 1.02 23.01
N VAL A 443 31.97 0.59 22.62
CA VAL A 443 30.72 1.02 23.22
C VAL A 443 29.91 -0.18 23.74
N ASP A 444 29.27 -0.01 24.89
CA ASP A 444 28.34 -0.99 25.43
C ASP A 444 27.28 -1.43 24.40
N PRO A 445 26.96 -2.71 24.26
CA PRO A 445 26.04 -3.23 23.22
C PRO A 445 24.65 -2.57 23.21
N LYS A 446 24.11 -2.19 24.39
CA LYS A 446 22.82 -1.49 24.49
C LYS A 446 22.94 -0.06 23.95
N LYS A 447 24.00 0.63 24.33
CA LYS A 447 24.30 1.98 23.83
C LYS A 447 24.60 1.96 22.34
N TRP A 448 25.35 0.97 21.86
CA TRP A 448 25.63 0.78 20.43
C TRP A 448 24.33 0.61 19.63
N LYS A 449 23.40 -0.22 20.11
CA LYS A 449 22.10 -0.42 19.47
C LYS A 449 21.30 0.89 19.35
N GLU A 450 21.36 1.75 20.38
CA GLU A 450 20.71 3.07 20.37
C GLU A 450 21.37 3.99 19.30
N LEU A 451 22.69 4.10 19.30
CA LEU A 451 23.45 4.92 18.35
C LEU A 451 23.22 4.47 16.89
N ARG A 452 23.30 3.16 16.65
CA ARG A 452 23.06 2.60 15.30
C ARG A 452 21.60 2.84 14.84
N THR A 453 20.64 2.75 15.74
CA THR A 453 19.22 3.05 15.41
C THR A 453 19.04 4.53 15.09
N THR A 454 19.69 5.41 15.85
CA THR A 454 19.69 6.85 15.59
C THR A 454 20.34 7.17 14.25
N ALA A 455 21.52 6.62 13.98
CA ALA A 455 22.22 6.80 12.71
C ALA A 455 21.41 6.29 11.51
N LYS A 456 20.73 5.15 11.65
CA LYS A 456 19.80 4.63 10.62
C LYS A 456 18.70 5.64 10.32
N THR A 457 18.09 6.23 11.35
CA THR A 457 17.02 7.23 11.17
C THR A 457 17.55 8.50 10.54
N VAL A 458 18.74 8.95 10.95
CA VAL A 458 19.43 10.10 10.33
C VAL A 458 19.68 9.83 8.86
N SER A 459 20.28 8.70 8.50
CA SER A 459 20.59 8.33 7.12
C SER A 459 19.36 8.39 6.21
N PHE A 460 18.26 7.72 6.60
CA PHE A 460 17.05 7.70 5.77
C PHE A 460 16.36 9.07 5.67
N ARG A 461 16.30 9.85 6.75
CA ARG A 461 15.69 11.18 6.67
C ARG A 461 16.55 12.17 5.90
N SER A 462 17.85 12.09 6.03
CA SER A 462 18.78 12.95 5.28
C SER A 462 18.77 12.62 3.80
N LEU A 463 18.61 11.33 3.45
CA LEU A 463 18.41 10.89 2.07
C LEU A 463 17.23 11.65 1.40
N TYR A 464 16.23 11.99 2.18
CA TYR A 464 15.03 12.71 1.72
C TYR A 464 15.06 14.21 2.06
N GLY A 465 16.23 14.77 2.32
CA GLY A 465 16.40 16.20 2.59
C GLY A 465 15.89 16.65 3.97
N GLY A 466 15.79 15.72 4.93
CA GLY A 466 15.48 16.04 6.33
C GLY A 466 16.63 16.80 6.99
N GLY A 467 16.32 17.82 7.79
CA GLY A 467 17.30 18.67 8.49
C GLY A 467 17.22 18.55 10.01
N ALA A 468 18.19 19.18 10.71
CA ALA A 468 18.37 19.17 12.17
C ALA A 468 17.10 19.53 12.96
N HIS A 469 16.34 20.53 12.53
CA HIS A 469 15.08 20.92 13.15
C HIS A 469 14.06 19.78 13.18
N GLY A 470 13.96 18.95 12.12
CA GLY A 470 13.06 17.80 12.07
C GLY A 470 13.40 16.74 13.13
N PHE A 471 14.69 16.54 13.41
CA PHE A 471 15.14 15.61 14.45
C PHE A 471 14.95 16.21 15.86
N TYR A 472 15.23 17.49 16.04
CA TYR A 472 15.10 18.17 17.32
C TYR A 472 13.67 18.15 17.87
N TYR A 473 12.67 18.29 16.98
CA TYR A 473 11.26 18.28 17.38
C TYR A 473 10.61 16.88 17.39
N ASP A 474 11.34 15.83 17.02
CA ASP A 474 10.80 14.46 17.05
C ASP A 474 11.11 13.77 18.37
N SER A 475 10.09 13.60 19.23
CA SER A 475 10.21 12.93 20.54
C SER A 475 10.68 11.46 20.49
N ARG A 476 10.66 10.83 19.32
CA ARG A 476 11.19 9.47 19.12
C ARG A 476 12.70 9.44 18.98
N MET A 477 13.31 10.61 18.76
CA MET A 477 14.73 10.78 18.64
C MET A 477 15.35 11.08 20.01
N PRO A 478 16.65 10.82 20.21
CA PRO A 478 17.35 11.23 21.43
C PRO A 478 17.18 12.72 21.71
N SER A 479 17.03 13.08 22.97
CA SER A 479 16.85 14.48 23.41
C SER A 479 18.16 15.28 23.33
N TYR A 480 18.71 15.43 22.14
CA TYR A 480 19.90 16.26 21.88
C TYR A 480 19.49 17.72 21.68
N SER A 481 20.41 18.64 21.94
CA SER A 481 20.24 20.05 21.59
C SER A 481 20.16 20.24 20.07
N LEU A 482 19.57 21.36 19.62
CA LEU A 482 19.55 21.71 18.22
C LEU A 482 20.97 21.75 17.62
N SER A 483 21.90 22.38 18.34
CA SER A 483 23.31 22.45 17.93
C SER A 483 23.95 21.05 17.77
N LYS A 484 23.59 20.09 18.63
CA LYS A 484 24.08 18.70 18.46
C LYS A 484 23.47 18.02 17.25
N TRP A 485 22.22 18.30 16.92
CA TRP A 485 21.60 17.81 15.69
C TRP A 485 22.21 18.46 14.43
N GLU A 486 22.57 19.73 14.51
CA GLU A 486 23.29 20.44 13.43
C GLU A 486 24.68 19.81 13.19
N GLU A 487 25.45 19.53 14.25
CA GLU A 487 26.73 18.81 14.17
C GLU A 487 26.60 17.43 13.55
N ILE A 488 25.57 16.66 13.94
CA ILE A 488 25.26 15.34 13.40
C ILE A 488 24.95 15.43 11.90
N MET A 489 24.16 16.41 11.49
CA MET A 489 23.82 16.62 10.09
C MET A 489 25.00 17.06 9.25
N GLU A 490 25.84 17.97 9.77
CA GLU A 490 27.07 18.39 9.12
C GLU A 490 28.01 17.20 8.91
N SER A 491 28.24 16.39 9.95
CA SER A 491 29.06 15.18 9.86
C SER A 491 28.52 14.19 8.82
N PHE A 492 27.20 14.04 8.68
CA PHE A 492 26.59 13.19 7.65
C PHE A 492 26.79 13.78 6.25
N HIS A 493 26.63 15.10 6.09
CA HIS A 493 26.82 15.78 4.81
C HIS A 493 28.28 15.77 4.35
N ASP A 494 29.23 15.92 5.28
CA ASP A 494 30.67 15.83 5.01
C ASP A 494 31.08 14.45 4.52
N LYS A 495 30.41 13.40 5.02
CA LYS A 495 30.63 12.03 4.59
C LYS A 495 30.12 11.76 3.17
N TYR A 496 29.00 12.39 2.77
CA TYR A 496 28.30 12.16 1.51
C TYR A 496 28.12 13.45 0.68
N PRO A 497 29.22 14.11 0.26
CA PRO A 497 29.13 15.39 -0.45
C PRO A 497 28.45 15.28 -1.81
N GLY A 498 28.57 14.14 -2.51
CA GLY A 498 27.89 13.88 -3.77
C GLY A 498 26.37 13.83 -3.62
N LEU A 499 25.88 13.23 -2.53
CA LEU A 499 24.44 13.24 -2.21
C LEU A 499 23.92 14.66 -2.00
N VAL A 500 24.66 15.48 -1.26
CA VAL A 500 24.30 16.88 -0.99
C VAL A 500 24.27 17.71 -2.29
N ALA A 501 25.30 17.54 -3.14
CA ALA A 501 25.35 18.21 -4.45
C ALA A 501 24.13 17.83 -5.32
N TRP A 502 23.84 16.54 -5.44
CA TRP A 502 22.71 16.03 -6.20
C TRP A 502 21.35 16.55 -5.68
N GLN A 503 21.17 16.59 -4.35
CA GLN A 503 19.95 17.15 -3.74
C GLN A 503 19.80 18.64 -4.06
N ASN A 504 20.88 19.41 -4.03
CA ASN A 504 20.87 20.83 -4.37
C ASN A 504 20.57 21.06 -5.86
N ASP A 505 21.07 20.21 -6.73
CA ASP A 505 20.77 20.30 -8.17
C ASP A 505 19.31 19.96 -8.46
N ASN A 506 18.73 18.97 -7.78
CA ASN A 506 17.30 18.68 -7.88
C ASN A 506 16.44 19.86 -7.39
N LYS A 507 16.82 20.53 -6.31
CA LYS A 507 16.14 21.75 -5.82
C LYS A 507 16.20 22.88 -6.85
N LYS A 508 17.37 23.10 -7.49
CA LYS A 508 17.50 24.05 -8.60
C LYS A 508 16.61 23.65 -9.77
N LEU A 509 16.60 22.37 -10.15
CA LEU A 509 15.76 21.85 -11.24
C LEU A 509 14.27 22.10 -10.97
N ALA A 510 13.83 21.91 -9.71
CA ALA A 510 12.46 22.21 -9.31
C ALA A 510 12.09 23.69 -9.48
N LEU A 511 13.03 24.62 -9.19
CA LEU A 511 12.82 26.05 -9.35
C LEU A 511 12.76 26.50 -10.83
N TYR A 512 13.63 25.92 -11.68
CA TYR A 512 13.78 26.40 -13.07
C TYR A 512 12.85 25.68 -14.05
N GLN A 513 12.64 24.38 -13.86
CA GLN A 513 11.96 23.51 -14.83
C GLN A 513 10.66 22.93 -14.28
N GLY A 514 10.58 22.66 -12.96
CA GLY A 514 9.40 22.10 -12.32
C GLY A 514 9.14 20.61 -12.60
N TRP A 515 10.06 19.92 -13.27
CA TRP A 515 9.96 18.48 -13.56
C TRP A 515 11.32 17.85 -13.76
N MET A 516 11.37 16.52 -13.65
CA MET A 516 12.55 15.72 -14.02
C MET A 516 12.13 14.38 -14.62
N ARG A 517 13.09 13.67 -15.21
CA ARG A 517 12.91 12.34 -15.74
C ARG A 517 13.82 11.36 -15.00
N THR A 518 13.25 10.23 -14.57
CA THR A 518 14.03 9.12 -14.00
C THR A 518 14.74 8.33 -15.11
N PRO A 519 15.72 7.49 -14.78
CA PRO A 519 16.36 6.62 -15.76
C PRO A 519 15.39 5.66 -16.46
N SER A 520 14.30 5.27 -15.83
CA SER A 520 13.22 4.47 -16.45
C SER A 520 12.41 5.25 -17.50
N GLY A 521 12.62 6.56 -17.65
CA GLY A 521 11.86 7.42 -18.54
C GLY A 521 10.63 8.07 -17.90
N ARG A 522 10.28 7.73 -16.67
CA ARG A 522 9.14 8.32 -15.95
C ARG A 522 9.37 9.81 -15.69
N VAL A 523 8.35 10.63 -15.94
CA VAL A 523 8.40 12.07 -15.67
C VAL A 523 7.79 12.36 -14.30
N LEU A 524 8.47 13.17 -13.50
CA LEU A 524 8.04 13.59 -12.17
C LEU A 524 7.85 15.11 -12.15
N LYS A 525 6.72 15.59 -11.66
CA LYS A 525 6.55 17.02 -11.33
C LYS A 525 7.25 17.31 -10.00
N LEU A 526 8.03 18.37 -9.96
CA LEU A 526 8.76 18.83 -8.79
C LEU A 526 8.18 20.17 -8.32
N ASN A 527 7.76 20.21 -7.05
CA ASN A 527 7.27 21.45 -6.43
C ASN A 527 8.40 22.03 -5.55
N PRO A 528 8.95 23.22 -5.85
CA PRO A 528 10.01 23.85 -5.05
C PRO A 528 9.60 24.13 -3.61
N ASP A 529 8.31 24.30 -3.32
CA ASP A 529 7.79 24.48 -1.97
C ASP A 529 7.82 23.21 -1.12
N GLN A 530 8.18 22.07 -1.74
CA GLN A 530 8.27 20.75 -1.10
C GLN A 530 9.67 20.14 -1.24
N PRO A 531 10.72 20.74 -0.65
CA PRO A 531 12.11 20.34 -0.88
C PRO A 531 12.40 18.88 -0.50
N ALA A 532 11.70 18.34 0.51
CA ALA A 532 11.82 16.93 0.86
C ALA A 532 11.26 16.01 -0.24
N ALA A 533 10.14 16.36 -0.86
CA ALA A 533 9.57 15.62 -1.98
C ALA A 533 10.50 15.67 -3.21
N VAL A 534 11.10 16.82 -3.50
CA VAL A 534 12.07 17.00 -4.59
C VAL A 534 13.26 16.05 -4.45
N CYS A 535 13.76 15.81 -3.23
CA CYS A 535 14.85 14.86 -2.97
C CYS A 535 14.37 13.39 -2.96
N ASN A 536 13.16 13.13 -2.51
CA ASN A 536 12.62 11.80 -2.28
C ASN A 536 12.05 11.15 -3.56
N TYR A 537 11.23 11.90 -4.33
CA TYR A 537 10.47 11.33 -5.44
C TYR A 537 11.35 10.62 -6.49
N PRO A 538 12.51 11.13 -6.90
CA PRO A 538 13.36 10.43 -7.87
C PRO A 538 13.84 9.08 -7.39
N VAL A 539 14.25 8.99 -6.11
CA VAL A 539 14.73 7.75 -5.48
C VAL A 539 13.61 6.74 -5.38
N GLN A 540 12.46 7.13 -4.81
CA GLN A 540 11.31 6.23 -4.65
C GLN A 540 10.77 5.75 -5.99
N SER A 541 10.69 6.66 -6.98
CA SER A 541 10.14 6.35 -8.28
C SER A 541 11.01 5.36 -9.05
N PHE A 542 12.32 5.60 -9.10
CA PHE A 542 13.20 4.67 -9.80
C PHE A 542 13.33 3.33 -9.06
N SER A 543 13.32 3.33 -7.72
CA SER A 543 13.25 2.09 -6.92
C SER A 543 11.98 1.27 -7.25
N ALA A 544 10.84 1.94 -7.38
CA ALA A 544 9.58 1.27 -7.75
C ALA A 544 9.65 0.66 -9.17
N ASP A 545 10.23 1.38 -10.13
CA ASP A 545 10.36 0.87 -11.50
C ASP A 545 11.35 -0.31 -11.58
N LEU A 546 12.44 -0.31 -10.80
CA LEU A 546 13.37 -1.43 -10.70
C LEU A 546 12.73 -2.66 -10.03
N TYR A 547 11.98 -2.45 -8.94
CA TYR A 547 11.20 -3.51 -8.30
C TYR A 547 10.16 -4.11 -9.25
N ASN A 548 9.44 -3.27 -9.99
CA ASN A 548 8.48 -3.73 -11.00
C ASN A 548 9.18 -4.52 -12.12
N LEU A 549 10.35 -4.08 -12.57
CA LEU A 549 11.13 -4.78 -13.61
C LEU A 549 11.56 -6.17 -13.13
N ALA A 550 12.10 -6.27 -11.92
CA ALA A 550 12.46 -7.56 -11.31
C ALA A 550 11.23 -8.47 -11.16
N THR A 551 10.08 -7.90 -10.74
CA THR A 551 8.82 -8.65 -10.62
C THR A 551 8.35 -9.21 -11.96
N VAL A 552 8.33 -8.39 -13.01
CA VAL A 552 7.92 -8.83 -14.35
C VAL A 552 8.83 -9.95 -14.88
N VAL A 553 10.14 -9.80 -14.69
CA VAL A 553 11.11 -10.82 -15.12
C VAL A 553 10.97 -12.11 -14.30
N ALA A 554 10.82 -12.00 -12.97
CA ALA A 554 10.59 -13.15 -12.09
C ALA A 554 9.34 -13.92 -12.49
N MET A 555 8.20 -13.23 -12.66
CA MET A 555 6.94 -13.88 -13.06
C MET A 555 7.02 -14.56 -14.43
N LYS A 556 7.75 -13.97 -15.39
CA LYS A 556 8.01 -14.61 -16.68
C LYS A 556 8.83 -15.89 -16.51
N ARG A 557 9.94 -15.83 -15.77
CA ARG A 557 10.82 -17.00 -15.52
C ARG A 557 10.06 -18.11 -14.77
N LEU A 558 9.20 -17.76 -13.79
CA LEU A 558 8.38 -18.74 -13.06
C LEU A 558 7.36 -19.43 -13.98
N LYS A 559 6.74 -18.68 -14.89
CA LYS A 559 5.82 -19.21 -15.89
C LYS A 559 6.54 -20.20 -16.81
N ASP A 560 7.72 -19.84 -17.32
CA ASP A 560 8.54 -20.68 -18.19
C ASP A 560 8.97 -21.98 -17.48
N ALA A 561 9.26 -21.91 -16.18
CA ALA A 561 9.62 -23.04 -15.31
C ALA A 561 8.40 -23.89 -14.90
N LYS A 562 7.17 -23.44 -15.13
CA LYS A 562 5.90 -24.13 -14.80
C LYS A 562 5.79 -24.54 -13.33
N LEU A 563 6.26 -23.71 -12.40
CA LEU A 563 6.22 -23.99 -10.97
C LEU A 563 4.79 -23.84 -10.40
N ARG A 564 4.48 -24.69 -9.41
CA ARG A 564 3.22 -24.66 -8.65
C ARG A 564 3.29 -23.57 -7.59
N ALA A 565 3.26 -22.31 -8.01
CA ALA A 565 3.41 -21.15 -7.16
C ALA A 565 2.49 -20.01 -7.61
N LYS A 566 2.02 -19.22 -6.64
CA LYS A 566 1.21 -18.03 -6.85
C LYS A 566 1.82 -16.85 -6.10
N LEU A 567 2.00 -15.71 -6.78
CA LEU A 567 2.28 -14.46 -6.11
C LEU A 567 0.99 -13.98 -5.43
N VAL A 568 0.98 -13.85 -4.12
CA VAL A 568 -0.23 -13.56 -3.33
C VAL A 568 -0.21 -12.20 -2.64
N LEU A 569 0.97 -11.65 -2.35
CA LEU A 569 1.12 -10.31 -1.78
C LEU A 569 2.35 -9.61 -2.34
N LEU A 570 2.24 -8.28 -2.48
CA LEU A 570 3.36 -7.37 -2.72
C LEU A 570 3.40 -6.39 -1.55
N VAL A 571 4.43 -6.50 -0.70
CA VAL A 571 4.52 -5.73 0.55
C VAL A 571 5.81 -4.92 0.56
N HIS A 572 5.71 -3.60 0.32
CA HIS A 572 6.87 -2.72 0.13
C HIS A 572 7.79 -3.22 -1.01
N ASP A 573 8.97 -3.72 -0.67
CA ASP A 573 9.98 -4.23 -1.60
C ASP A 573 10.01 -5.78 -1.62
N SER A 574 8.99 -6.44 -1.01
CA SER A 574 8.88 -7.90 -0.90
C SER A 574 7.86 -8.49 -1.85
N LEU A 575 8.15 -9.67 -2.39
CA LEU A 575 7.24 -10.55 -3.12
C LEU A 575 6.94 -11.79 -2.27
N VAL A 576 5.65 -12.00 -1.93
CA VAL A 576 5.20 -13.11 -1.10
C VAL A 576 4.46 -14.13 -1.95
N PHE A 577 4.94 -15.36 -1.96
CA PHE A 577 4.38 -16.45 -2.73
C PHE A 577 3.79 -17.53 -1.84
N GLU A 578 2.66 -18.07 -2.27
CA GLU A 578 2.17 -19.39 -1.87
C GLU A 578 2.76 -20.40 -2.86
N CYS A 579 3.45 -21.44 -2.38
CA CYS A 579 4.20 -22.35 -3.22
C CYS A 579 4.10 -23.81 -2.73
N HIS A 580 4.08 -24.75 -3.67
CA HIS A 580 4.26 -26.16 -3.32
C HIS A 580 5.68 -26.38 -2.76
N PRO A 581 5.86 -27.14 -1.65
CA PRO A 581 7.16 -27.27 -0.99
C PRO A 581 8.29 -27.73 -1.92
N GLU A 582 8.03 -28.67 -2.81
CA GLU A 582 9.02 -29.18 -3.78
C GLU A 582 9.51 -28.10 -4.75
N ASP A 583 8.68 -27.10 -5.06
CA ASP A 583 9.01 -26.05 -6.01
C ASP A 583 9.65 -24.82 -5.34
N ALA A 584 9.63 -24.76 -4.00
CA ALA A 584 10.04 -23.57 -3.25
C ALA A 584 11.52 -23.20 -3.45
N GLN A 585 12.42 -24.19 -3.56
CA GLN A 585 13.85 -23.94 -3.85
C GLN A 585 14.03 -23.30 -5.23
N ALA A 586 13.38 -23.86 -6.25
CA ALA A 586 13.46 -23.35 -7.63
C ALA A 586 12.82 -21.95 -7.74
N LEU A 587 11.68 -21.74 -7.09
CA LEU A 587 11.03 -20.44 -6.99
C LEU A 587 11.97 -19.39 -6.38
N THR A 588 12.56 -19.71 -5.22
CA THR A 588 13.46 -18.79 -4.53
C THR A 588 14.64 -18.41 -5.42
N ASN A 589 15.27 -19.38 -6.07
CA ASN A 589 16.40 -19.12 -6.97
C ASN A 589 16.01 -18.20 -8.14
N ILE A 590 14.84 -18.39 -8.72
CA ILE A 590 14.33 -17.57 -9.84
C ILE A 590 14.04 -16.13 -9.38
N VAL A 591 13.33 -15.97 -8.26
CA VAL A 591 12.91 -14.64 -7.79
C VAL A 591 14.10 -13.83 -7.29
N ILE A 592 14.93 -14.43 -6.44
CA ILE A 592 16.16 -13.78 -5.96
C ILE A 592 17.10 -13.49 -7.13
N GLY A 593 17.26 -14.43 -8.07
CA GLY A 593 18.03 -14.20 -9.28
C GLY A 593 17.55 -12.99 -10.08
N ALA A 594 16.24 -12.82 -10.27
CA ALA A 594 15.69 -11.64 -10.95
C ALA A 594 15.94 -10.33 -10.16
N MET A 595 15.92 -10.38 -8.83
CA MET A 595 16.23 -9.23 -7.97
C MET A 595 17.72 -8.87 -8.00
N LEU A 596 18.61 -9.84 -8.09
CA LEU A 596 20.04 -9.63 -8.22
C LEU A 596 20.44 -9.17 -9.63
N ASP A 597 19.71 -9.56 -10.64
CA ASP A 597 19.92 -9.16 -12.04
C ASP A 597 19.50 -7.71 -12.33
N ILE A 598 18.92 -6.98 -11.40
CA ILE A 598 18.41 -5.60 -11.59
C ILE A 598 19.43 -4.69 -12.31
N PRO A 599 20.73 -4.65 -11.97
CA PRO A 599 21.67 -3.78 -12.67
C PRO A 599 21.78 -4.10 -14.16
N GLU A 600 21.84 -5.38 -14.52
CA GLU A 600 21.89 -5.82 -15.91
C GLU A 600 20.56 -5.57 -16.63
N LEU A 601 19.43 -5.86 -15.96
CA LEU A 601 18.09 -5.60 -16.48
C LEU A 601 17.85 -4.10 -16.71
N SER A 602 18.34 -3.23 -15.81
CA SER A 602 18.27 -1.77 -15.95
C SER A 602 19.03 -1.31 -17.19
N LYS A 603 20.22 -1.86 -17.43
CA LYS A 603 21.02 -1.57 -18.62
C LYS A 603 20.33 -2.05 -19.90
N GLN A 604 19.84 -3.27 -19.91
CA GLN A 604 19.18 -3.85 -21.09
C GLN A 604 17.85 -3.15 -21.41
N TYR A 605 17.02 -2.90 -20.41
CA TYR A 605 15.67 -2.42 -20.61
C TYR A 605 15.60 -0.89 -20.70
N PHE A 606 16.25 -0.18 -19.77
CA PHE A 606 16.23 1.29 -19.73
C PHE A 606 17.45 1.94 -20.42
N GLY A 607 18.53 1.20 -20.64
CA GLY A 607 19.81 1.75 -21.11
C GLY A 607 20.59 2.46 -20.00
N HIS A 608 20.23 2.22 -18.73
CA HIS A 608 20.86 2.82 -17.56
C HIS A 608 21.80 1.85 -16.86
N GLU A 609 23.06 2.19 -16.80
CA GLU A 609 24.09 1.42 -16.11
C GLU A 609 24.18 1.83 -14.65
N MET A 610 23.77 0.94 -13.76
CA MET A 610 23.80 1.18 -12.32
C MET A 610 25.23 1.12 -11.77
N ALA A 611 25.54 2.01 -10.82
CA ALA A 611 26.84 2.07 -10.15
C ALA A 611 27.04 0.96 -9.11
N VAL A 612 25.95 0.35 -8.65
CA VAL A 612 25.96 -0.57 -7.51
C VAL A 612 25.12 -1.81 -7.79
N ALA A 613 25.50 -2.93 -7.19
CA ALA A 613 24.75 -4.16 -7.21
C ALA A 613 23.54 -4.11 -6.24
N THR A 614 22.52 -4.92 -6.55
CA THR A 614 21.39 -5.15 -5.65
C THR A 614 21.65 -6.37 -4.76
N THR A 615 20.98 -6.42 -3.62
CA THR A 615 20.95 -7.61 -2.73
C THR A 615 19.51 -8.00 -2.49
N ALA A 616 19.27 -9.27 -2.21
CA ALA A 616 17.95 -9.76 -1.88
C ALA A 616 18.05 -10.91 -0.88
N ASP A 617 17.06 -11.00 -0.01
CA ASP A 617 16.96 -11.99 1.04
C ASP A 617 15.72 -12.85 0.85
N ALA A 618 15.78 -14.10 1.29
CA ALA A 618 14.66 -15.04 1.25
C ALA A 618 14.26 -15.48 2.64
N GLU A 619 12.96 -15.58 2.88
CA GLU A 619 12.38 -16.17 4.07
C GLU A 619 11.41 -17.27 3.66
N VAL A 620 11.33 -18.35 4.44
CA VAL A 620 10.40 -19.45 4.21
C VAL A 620 9.72 -19.87 5.50
N GLY A 621 8.44 -20.27 5.41
CA GLY A 621 7.67 -20.70 6.57
C GLY A 621 6.32 -21.31 6.21
N LEU A 622 5.66 -21.90 7.22
CA LEU A 622 4.33 -22.50 7.07
C LEU A 622 3.21 -21.45 7.04
N ASP A 623 3.46 -20.26 7.53
CA ASP A 623 2.62 -19.07 7.39
C ASP A 623 3.50 -17.81 7.28
N TYR A 624 2.94 -16.68 6.84
CA TYR A 624 3.71 -15.45 6.61
C TYR A 624 4.28 -14.82 7.89
N GLY A 625 3.66 -15.08 9.06
CA GLY A 625 4.14 -14.55 10.34
C GLY A 625 5.25 -15.40 10.97
N SER A 626 5.43 -16.63 10.46
CA SER A 626 6.43 -17.60 10.93
C SER A 626 7.58 -17.80 9.94
N THR A 627 7.66 -16.98 8.88
CA THR A 627 8.80 -17.02 7.96
C THR A 627 10.09 -16.66 8.69
N ASN A 628 11.17 -17.33 8.33
CA ASN A 628 12.52 -17.05 8.80
C ASN A 628 13.46 -16.96 7.62
N GLU A 629 14.44 -16.07 7.76
CA GLU A 629 15.52 -15.93 6.81
C GLU A 629 16.25 -17.26 6.59
N VAL A 630 16.53 -17.54 5.35
CA VAL A 630 17.15 -18.79 4.92
C VAL A 630 18.23 -18.49 3.87
N ASN A 631 19.31 -19.27 3.92
CA ASN A 631 20.27 -19.26 2.82
C ASN A 631 19.54 -19.70 1.53
N ILE A 632 19.73 -18.97 0.45
CA ILE A 632 19.07 -19.23 -0.84
C ILE A 632 19.26 -20.68 -1.34
N ASN A 633 20.37 -21.32 -1.00
CA ASN A 633 20.67 -22.69 -1.40
C ASN A 633 20.12 -23.75 -0.43
N GLU A 634 19.53 -23.36 0.70
CA GLU A 634 19.12 -24.24 1.81
C GLU A 634 17.61 -24.22 2.06
N VAL A 635 16.82 -23.69 1.15
CA VAL A 635 15.36 -23.59 1.27
C VAL A 635 14.73 -24.97 1.46
N SER A 636 15.11 -25.96 0.64
CA SER A 636 14.61 -27.34 0.77
C SER A 636 14.97 -27.96 2.11
N ALA A 637 16.21 -27.77 2.58
CA ALA A 637 16.64 -28.28 3.89
C ALA A 637 15.80 -27.66 5.03
N ARG A 638 15.54 -26.37 4.96
CA ARG A 638 14.69 -25.67 5.92
C ARG A 638 13.25 -26.20 5.93
N LEU A 639 12.71 -26.53 4.76
CA LEU A 639 11.35 -27.10 4.65
C LEU A 639 11.26 -28.52 5.20
N VAL A 640 12.32 -29.31 5.12
CA VAL A 640 12.42 -30.60 5.80
C VAL A 640 12.39 -30.41 7.31
N GLU A 641 13.16 -29.49 7.87
CA GLU A 641 13.15 -29.17 9.32
C GLU A 641 11.76 -28.70 9.80
N LEU A 642 11.00 -28.00 8.95
CA LEU A 642 9.63 -27.55 9.24
C LEU A 642 8.57 -28.65 9.05
N GLY A 643 8.97 -29.86 8.58
CA GLY A 643 8.07 -30.97 8.30
C GLY A 643 7.17 -30.74 7.06
N ALA A 644 7.53 -29.81 6.19
CA ALA A 644 6.80 -29.51 4.95
C ALA A 644 7.30 -30.34 3.76
N LEU A 645 8.50 -30.92 3.85
CA LEU A 645 9.09 -31.85 2.88
C LEU A 645 9.56 -33.12 3.60
N GLU A 646 9.45 -34.27 2.92
CA GLU A 646 10.10 -35.49 3.38
C GLU A 646 11.62 -35.39 3.18
N GLY A 647 12.40 -35.72 4.20
CA GLY A 647 13.85 -35.78 4.06
C GLY A 647 14.24 -36.94 3.13
N ASN A 648 15.07 -36.66 2.14
CA ASN A 648 15.73 -37.74 1.42
C ASN A 648 16.62 -38.49 2.44
N THR A 649 16.15 -39.68 2.91
CA THR A 649 16.92 -40.61 3.73
C THR A 649 18.02 -41.25 2.92
#